data_f4786924179ba9f8b7c765320e375901
#
_entry.id   f4786924179ba9f8b7c765320e375901
#
_cell.length_a   1.000
_cell.length_b   1.000
_cell.length_c   1.000
_cell.angle_alpha   90.00
_cell.angle_beta   90.00
_cell.angle_gamma   90.00
#
_symmetry.space_group_name_H-M   'P 1'
#
loop_
_entity.id
_entity.type
_entity.pdbx_description
1 polymer ?
#
loop_
_entity_poly.entity_id
_entity_poly.type
_entity_poly.pdbx_seq_one_letter_code
_entity_poly.pdbx_strand_id
1 'polypeptide(L)'
;MAEAKQQRVVGIDLGTTNSLIATMQGDVPVVIPGEDGSAIVPSVVAFDEETANGFAVGNAARKVLLTNAADAVYSVKRLMGRDLADVEPELKLFPFHLAHGLKPGEVLKLKVGGLTLTPPEISAYILLQLKRNAERFFGAEVTQAVITVPAYFNDAQRQATKDAGRIAGLEVLRLVNEPTAAALAYGLDKKRAGVIAVYDFGGGTFDISILKLHEGIFEVIATGGDTHLGGDDIDNLLLGVALEDIRGDLGVDISKDPEAVQALRAQVIEAKIALSSAETARLQLTLPHGKQYLREITRAQFEQLIAPVIQRTAPAVKQALKDAGLTPEQIDEVVMVGGSTRIPAVRAMVAGLFDLEARGRKLHTELNPDEVVALGAAVQAQILSGAQNAATDDLLLLDVTPLSLGIEALGGVVAKIIQRNSTIPASATEHFTTGVDGQTNVAIHVLQGERELAKDCRSLARFDLKGIPPMVAGLPRIEVRFLIDANGILQVSAREQRSGKEAQVEVKPTYGLTDEQVETMILDSFDNAEEDITARQVIEAKNEAGTILDAVAKGEASPAWGQLSADEHAAIAAAVVELKAAVAGGDYKVIRAGIERLDKATRRFAEIMMDTAVTGALGGKTMAAAGEGLEKNMGAAPSAPHGFAKAEVSEAGADDVIEAAEKDPETPGESTED
;
A
#
# COMPACT_ATOMS: atom_id res chain seq x y z
N MET A 1 -17.23 -28.23 34.10
CA MET A 1 -17.30 -27.48 32.85
C MET A 1 -16.09 -26.61 32.82
N ALA A 2 -15.17 -26.80 31.85
CA ALA A 2 -14.03 -25.91 31.69
C ALA A 2 -14.61 -24.55 31.24
N GLU A 3 -14.38 -23.50 32.02
CA GLU A 3 -14.63 -22.15 31.58
C GLU A 3 -13.87 -21.99 30.26
N ALA A 4 -14.59 -21.71 29.17
CA ALA A 4 -13.99 -21.36 27.91
C ALA A 4 -13.04 -20.21 28.23
N LYS A 5 -11.71 -20.39 28.04
CA LYS A 5 -10.71 -19.35 28.18
C LYS A 5 -11.14 -18.24 27.22
N GLN A 6 -11.68 -17.16 27.76
CA GLN A 6 -12.04 -15.99 26.97
C GLN A 6 -10.79 -15.54 26.25
N GLN A 7 -10.78 -15.69 24.94
CA GLN A 7 -9.67 -15.36 24.08
C GLN A 7 -9.46 -13.85 24.16
N ARG A 8 -8.30 -13.40 24.62
CA ARG A 8 -8.00 -11.98 24.85
C ARG A 8 -7.30 -11.41 23.64
N VAL A 9 -7.99 -10.56 22.92
CA VAL A 9 -7.43 -9.85 21.77
C VAL A 9 -7.07 -8.43 22.21
N VAL A 10 -5.89 -7.96 21.83
CA VAL A 10 -5.40 -6.62 22.17
C VAL A 10 -5.20 -5.79 20.91
N GLY A 11 -5.31 -4.47 21.04
CA GLY A 11 -4.93 -3.51 20.02
C GLY A 11 -3.53 -2.98 20.29
N ILE A 12 -2.68 -2.93 19.27
CA ILE A 12 -1.30 -2.44 19.37
C ILE A 12 -1.09 -1.35 18.34
N ASP A 13 -0.63 -0.20 18.82
CA ASP A 13 0.00 0.83 18.00
C ASP A 13 1.52 0.62 18.00
N LEU A 14 2.06 0.16 16.87
CA LEU A 14 3.50 0.02 16.66
C LEU A 14 4.03 1.29 16.01
N GLY A 15 4.26 2.33 16.80
CA GLY A 15 4.68 3.64 16.30
C GLY A 15 6.19 3.76 16.00
N THR A 16 6.58 4.76 15.21
CA THR A 16 8.00 5.03 14.88
C THR A 16 8.80 5.42 16.13
N THR A 17 8.24 6.31 16.95
CA THR A 17 8.90 6.85 18.14
C THR A 17 8.42 6.18 19.43
N ASN A 18 7.13 5.93 19.53
CA ASN A 18 6.48 5.35 20.70
C ASN A 18 5.49 4.27 20.26
N SER A 19 5.36 3.24 21.07
CA SER A 19 4.39 2.15 20.85
C SER A 19 3.51 1.96 22.08
N LEU A 20 2.25 1.59 21.86
CA LEU A 20 1.25 1.42 22.91
C LEU A 20 0.46 0.14 22.69
N ILE A 21 -0.10 -0.38 23.79
CA ILE A 21 -1.04 -1.50 23.74
C ILE A 21 -2.30 -1.13 24.54
N ALA A 22 -3.45 -1.52 24.00
CA ALA A 22 -4.74 -1.19 24.57
C ALA A 22 -5.71 -2.39 24.52
N THR A 23 -6.76 -2.32 25.33
CA THR A 23 -7.83 -3.33 25.37
C THR A 23 -9.17 -2.67 25.68
N MET A 24 -10.26 -3.37 25.43
CA MET A 24 -11.58 -2.95 25.91
C MET A 24 -11.80 -3.37 27.36
N GLN A 25 -12.27 -2.43 28.19
CA GLN A 25 -12.81 -2.69 29.54
C GLN A 25 -14.31 -2.34 29.54
N GLY A 26 -15.16 -3.34 29.38
CA GLY A 26 -16.57 -3.11 29.06
C GLY A 26 -16.67 -2.36 27.72
N ASP A 27 -17.36 -1.22 27.71
CA ASP A 27 -17.61 -0.43 26.51
C ASP A 27 -16.52 0.65 26.23
N VAL A 28 -15.48 0.71 27.07
CA VAL A 28 -14.45 1.77 26.97
C VAL A 28 -13.09 1.17 26.61
N PRO A 29 -12.43 1.67 25.56
CA PRO A 29 -11.05 1.28 25.27
C PRO A 29 -10.09 1.97 26.26
N VAL A 30 -9.12 1.21 26.77
CA VAL A 30 -8.12 1.68 27.72
C VAL A 30 -6.72 1.24 27.31
N VAL A 31 -5.71 2.13 27.50
CA VAL A 31 -4.32 1.78 27.33
C VAL A 31 -3.81 0.95 28.49
N ILE A 32 -2.93 0.00 28.22
CA ILE A 32 -2.35 -0.89 29.23
C ILE A 32 -0.98 -0.34 29.64
N PRO A 33 -0.77 0.01 30.94
CA PRO A 33 0.50 0.55 31.40
C PRO A 33 1.61 -0.51 31.52
N GLY A 34 2.84 -0.06 31.34
CA GLY A 34 4.06 -0.82 31.63
C GLY A 34 4.33 -1.00 33.14
N GLU A 35 5.45 -1.62 33.47
CA GLU A 35 5.90 -1.78 34.88
C GLU A 35 6.20 -0.47 35.59
N ASP A 36 6.68 0.50 34.81
CA ASP A 36 6.98 1.85 35.28
C ASP A 36 5.74 2.74 35.40
N GLY A 37 4.56 2.20 35.15
CA GLY A 37 3.28 2.91 35.15
C GLY A 37 3.03 3.75 33.88
N SER A 38 3.98 3.83 32.95
CA SER A 38 3.80 4.52 31.66
C SER A 38 3.07 3.62 30.68
N ALA A 39 2.04 4.16 30.00
CA ALA A 39 1.39 3.47 28.89
C ALA A 39 2.26 3.52 27.61
N ILE A 40 3.12 4.54 27.50
CA ILE A 40 3.97 4.76 26.35
C ILE A 40 5.26 3.96 26.48
N VAL A 41 5.52 3.07 25.55
CA VAL A 41 6.78 2.34 25.40
C VAL A 41 7.56 2.97 24.25
N PRO A 42 8.70 3.64 24.50
CA PRO A 42 9.55 4.13 23.43
C PRO A 42 9.95 3.00 22.47
N SER A 43 9.85 3.25 21.17
CA SER A 43 10.20 2.28 20.10
C SER A 43 11.73 2.23 19.92
N VAL A 44 12.44 1.92 21.01
CA VAL A 44 13.90 1.79 21.09
C VAL A 44 14.25 0.40 21.60
N VAL A 45 15.19 -0.26 20.91
CA VAL A 45 15.73 -1.57 21.28
C VAL A 45 17.24 -1.45 21.37
N ALA A 46 17.84 -1.90 22.44
CA ALA A 46 19.27 -1.85 22.63
C ALA A 46 19.81 -3.19 23.16
N PHE A 47 21.02 -3.55 22.74
CA PHE A 47 21.70 -4.71 23.30
C PHE A 47 22.05 -4.45 24.76
N ASP A 48 21.73 -5.41 25.64
CA ASP A 48 21.98 -5.34 27.07
C ASP A 48 22.10 -6.77 27.63
N GLU A 49 23.33 -7.15 27.91
CA GLU A 49 23.69 -8.49 28.43
C GLU A 49 23.03 -8.82 29.79
N GLU A 50 22.62 -7.80 30.54
CA GLU A 50 21.99 -7.99 31.86
C GLU A 50 20.52 -8.41 31.73
N THR A 51 19.91 -8.23 30.57
CA THR A 51 18.53 -8.64 30.33
C THR A 51 18.44 -10.12 29.96
N ALA A 52 17.38 -10.79 30.38
CA ALA A 52 17.15 -12.22 30.12
C ALA A 52 17.17 -12.62 28.63
N ASN A 53 16.89 -11.68 27.74
CA ASN A 53 16.84 -11.91 26.28
C ASN A 53 18.01 -11.23 25.54
N GLY A 54 18.97 -10.64 26.25
CA GLY A 54 20.06 -9.87 25.65
C GLY A 54 19.66 -8.51 25.08
N PHE A 55 18.41 -8.06 25.29
CA PHE A 55 17.92 -6.79 24.77
C PHE A 55 17.05 -6.05 25.78
N ALA A 56 17.35 -4.77 25.97
CA ALA A 56 16.48 -3.80 26.62
C ALA A 56 15.51 -3.18 25.59
N VAL A 57 14.32 -2.78 26.05
CA VAL A 57 13.30 -2.12 25.23
C VAL A 57 12.76 -0.90 25.97
N GLY A 58 12.34 0.11 25.23
CA GLY A 58 11.68 1.28 25.79
C GLY A 58 12.60 2.20 26.57
N ASN A 59 12.17 2.62 27.77
CA ASN A 59 12.94 3.53 28.62
C ASN A 59 14.30 2.96 29.07
N ALA A 60 14.42 1.64 29.22
CA ALA A 60 15.69 0.99 29.51
C ALA A 60 16.66 1.12 28.34
N ALA A 61 16.18 0.85 27.11
CA ALA A 61 16.98 1.01 25.89
C ALA A 61 17.40 2.46 25.62
N ARG A 62 16.57 3.44 25.97
CA ARG A 62 16.94 4.88 25.87
C ARG A 62 18.16 5.23 26.72
N LYS A 63 18.37 4.57 27.86
CA LYS A 63 19.55 4.79 28.67
C LYS A 63 20.81 4.27 27.98
N VAL A 64 20.70 3.09 27.35
CA VAL A 64 21.80 2.51 26.57
C VAL A 64 22.12 3.39 25.36
N LEU A 65 21.11 3.96 24.69
CA LEU A 65 21.29 4.87 23.55
C LEU A 65 22.18 6.09 23.89
N LEU A 66 22.16 6.55 25.13
CA LEU A 66 22.99 7.67 25.60
C LEU A 66 24.44 7.28 25.94
N THR A 67 24.73 6.00 26.15
CA THR A 67 26.05 5.49 26.60
C THR A 67 26.70 4.57 25.58
N ASN A 68 25.93 3.92 24.72
CA ASN A 68 26.38 3.05 23.65
C ASN A 68 25.41 3.13 22.47
N ALA A 69 25.47 4.25 21.75
CA ALA A 69 24.53 4.56 20.67
C ALA A 69 24.59 3.56 19.50
N ALA A 70 25.76 2.93 19.26
CA ALA A 70 25.95 1.99 18.15
C ALA A 70 25.18 0.67 18.35
N ASP A 71 24.91 0.27 19.58
CA ASP A 71 24.20 -0.96 19.94
C ASP A 71 22.72 -0.70 20.31
N ALA A 72 22.20 0.47 19.94
CA ALA A 72 20.81 0.84 20.13
C ALA A 72 20.15 1.27 18.82
N VAL A 73 18.95 0.75 18.56
CA VAL A 73 18.15 1.05 17.35
C VAL A 73 16.87 1.76 17.77
N TYR A 74 16.60 2.86 17.12
CA TYR A 74 15.34 3.62 17.21
C TYR A 74 14.78 3.90 15.81
N SER A 75 13.54 4.32 15.73
CA SER A 75 12.83 4.61 14.45
C SER A 75 12.88 3.44 13.46
N VAL A 76 12.98 2.20 13.95
CA VAL A 76 13.10 0.98 13.13
C VAL A 76 11.94 0.81 12.16
N LYS A 77 10.76 1.37 12.45
CA LYS A 77 9.58 1.35 11.58
C LYS A 77 9.86 1.96 10.22
N ARG A 78 10.74 2.98 10.12
CA ARG A 78 11.20 3.58 8.86
C ARG A 78 11.99 2.61 7.97
N LEU A 79 12.54 1.53 8.54
CA LEU A 79 13.35 0.52 7.84
C LEU A 79 12.54 -0.74 7.46
N MET A 80 11.29 -0.83 7.90
CA MET A 80 10.43 -1.99 7.68
C MET A 80 10.13 -2.17 6.19
N GLY A 81 10.36 -3.40 5.68
CA GLY A 81 10.01 -3.77 4.31
C GLY A 81 10.81 -3.05 3.21
N ARG A 82 11.96 -2.45 3.53
CA ARG A 82 12.81 -1.67 2.62
C ARG A 82 14.13 -2.34 2.32
N ASP A 83 14.77 -1.93 1.24
CA ASP A 83 16.12 -2.33 0.86
C ASP A 83 17.17 -1.24 1.13
N LEU A 84 18.44 -1.52 0.79
CA LEU A 84 19.54 -0.58 1.01
C LEU A 84 19.40 0.72 0.21
N ALA A 85 18.91 0.65 -1.02
CA ALA A 85 18.78 1.82 -1.90
C ALA A 85 17.73 2.79 -1.36
N ASP A 86 16.65 2.25 -0.79
CA ASP A 86 15.54 3.03 -0.22
C ASP A 86 15.93 3.84 1.02
N VAL A 87 16.93 3.37 1.80
CA VAL A 87 17.27 3.94 3.11
C VAL A 87 18.62 4.63 3.16
N GLU A 88 19.45 4.54 2.12
CA GLU A 88 20.81 5.09 2.11
C GLU A 88 20.89 6.58 2.50
N PRO A 89 19.98 7.48 2.07
CA PRO A 89 20.00 8.87 2.49
C PRO A 89 19.81 9.06 4.01
N GLU A 90 18.97 8.22 4.63
CA GLU A 90 18.62 8.31 6.04
C GLU A 90 19.67 7.69 6.95
N LEU A 91 20.42 6.68 6.48
CA LEU A 91 21.43 5.97 7.28
C LEU A 91 22.51 6.88 7.87
N LYS A 92 22.76 8.02 7.25
CA LYS A 92 23.71 9.02 7.74
C LYS A 92 23.27 9.68 9.05
N LEU A 93 22.00 9.56 9.39
CA LEU A 93 21.38 10.15 10.58
C LEU A 93 21.32 9.19 11.76
N PHE A 94 21.59 7.89 11.54
CA PHE A 94 21.52 6.86 12.55
C PHE A 94 22.91 6.46 13.07
N PRO A 95 23.06 6.18 14.38
CA PRO A 95 24.32 5.75 14.97
C PRO A 95 24.63 4.27 14.74
N PHE A 96 23.61 3.45 14.47
CA PHE A 96 23.77 2.01 14.25
C PHE A 96 24.30 1.68 12.85
N HIS A 97 24.87 0.49 12.70
CA HIS A 97 25.53 0.07 11.48
C HIS A 97 24.74 -1.02 10.75
N LEU A 98 24.73 -0.97 9.42
CA LEU A 98 24.26 -2.07 8.61
C LEU A 98 25.28 -3.23 8.58
N ALA A 99 24.80 -4.43 8.34
CA ALA A 99 25.65 -5.58 8.07
C ALA A 99 26.44 -5.37 6.76
N HIS A 100 27.69 -5.82 6.72
CA HIS A 100 28.51 -5.71 5.52
C HIS A 100 28.03 -6.67 4.41
N GLY A 101 28.18 -6.25 3.16
CA GLY A 101 27.97 -7.10 1.98
C GLY A 101 26.51 -7.28 1.57
N LEU A 102 25.60 -6.42 2.03
CA LEU A 102 24.21 -6.37 1.55
C LEU A 102 24.21 -6.04 0.06
N LYS A 103 23.44 -6.79 -0.72
CA LYS A 103 23.22 -6.54 -2.15
C LYS A 103 21.93 -5.76 -2.34
N PRO A 104 21.82 -4.98 -3.43
CA PRO A 104 20.55 -4.38 -3.82
C PRO A 104 19.50 -5.50 -3.88
N GLY A 105 18.38 -5.23 -3.23
CA GLY A 105 17.32 -6.20 -3.23
C GLY A 105 17.35 -7.21 -2.08
N GLU A 106 18.29 -7.20 -1.17
CA GLU A 106 18.28 -8.01 0.06
C GLU A 106 17.60 -7.26 1.21
N VAL A 107 16.92 -8.02 2.06
CA VAL A 107 16.34 -7.48 3.31
C VAL A 107 17.44 -6.82 4.14
N LEU A 108 17.16 -5.62 4.64
CA LEU A 108 18.07 -4.88 5.51
C LEU A 108 18.45 -5.71 6.75
N LYS A 109 19.71 -5.63 7.13
CA LYS A 109 20.24 -6.25 8.33
C LYS A 109 21.09 -5.24 9.09
N LEU A 110 20.80 -5.09 10.37
CA LEU A 110 21.47 -4.19 11.28
C LEU A 110 22.40 -4.98 12.22
N LYS A 111 23.51 -4.38 12.59
CA LYS A 111 24.40 -4.93 13.62
C LYS A 111 24.08 -4.28 14.97
N VAL A 112 23.71 -5.10 15.95
CA VAL A 112 23.37 -4.66 17.31
C VAL A 112 23.94 -5.67 18.30
N GLY A 113 24.84 -5.26 19.18
CA GLY A 113 25.44 -6.14 20.18
C GLY A 113 26.16 -7.36 19.61
N GLY A 114 26.81 -7.22 18.44
CA GLY A 114 27.46 -8.33 17.74
C GLY A 114 26.53 -9.27 17.01
N LEU A 115 25.20 -9.13 17.13
CA LEU A 115 24.20 -9.86 16.38
C LEU A 115 23.84 -9.14 15.08
N THR A 116 23.28 -9.89 14.15
CA THR A 116 22.77 -9.34 12.88
C THR A 116 21.27 -9.57 12.86
N LEU A 117 20.48 -8.50 12.90
CA LEU A 117 19.02 -8.52 13.02
C LEU A 117 18.38 -7.77 11.86
N THR A 118 17.21 -8.23 11.43
CA THR A 118 16.36 -7.53 10.48
C THR A 118 15.44 -6.54 11.18
N PRO A 119 14.89 -5.51 10.49
CA PRO A 119 13.91 -4.60 11.08
C PRO A 119 12.69 -5.30 11.69
N PRO A 120 12.09 -6.36 11.07
CA PRO A 120 11.03 -7.13 11.72
C PRO A 120 11.45 -7.81 13.03
N GLU A 121 12.65 -8.37 13.11
CA GLU A 121 13.16 -8.97 14.35
C GLU A 121 13.35 -7.94 15.46
N ILE A 122 13.83 -6.74 15.13
CA ILE A 122 13.96 -5.64 16.09
C ILE A 122 12.58 -5.15 16.54
N SER A 123 11.63 -4.98 15.61
CA SER A 123 10.25 -4.61 15.94
C SER A 123 9.55 -5.66 16.81
N ALA A 124 9.90 -6.93 16.63
CA ALA A 124 9.36 -8.02 17.46
C ALA A 124 9.75 -7.89 18.93
N TYR A 125 10.92 -7.33 19.28
CA TYR A 125 11.26 -7.06 20.69
C TYR A 125 10.33 -6.01 21.30
N ILE A 126 9.94 -4.97 20.54
CA ILE A 126 8.97 -3.96 21.00
C ILE A 126 7.62 -4.63 21.24
N LEU A 127 7.14 -5.42 20.26
CA LEU A 127 5.87 -6.14 20.37
C LEU A 127 5.87 -7.14 21.52
N LEU A 128 6.98 -7.83 21.76
CA LEU A 128 7.13 -8.74 22.90
C LEU A 128 7.06 -8.00 24.24
N GLN A 129 7.63 -6.79 24.33
CA GLN A 129 7.51 -5.96 25.54
C GLN A 129 6.05 -5.54 25.79
N LEU A 130 5.35 -5.11 24.75
CA LEU A 130 3.93 -4.76 24.83
C LEU A 130 3.07 -5.97 25.21
N LYS A 131 3.33 -7.14 24.61
CA LYS A 131 2.68 -8.41 24.97
C LYS A 131 2.87 -8.72 26.46
N ARG A 132 4.10 -8.62 26.97
CA ARG A 132 4.38 -8.84 28.40
C ARG A 132 3.62 -7.87 29.31
N ASN A 133 3.49 -6.61 28.90
CA ASN A 133 2.68 -5.63 29.63
C ASN A 133 1.21 -6.07 29.70
N ALA A 134 0.65 -6.55 28.58
CA ALA A 134 -0.71 -7.05 28.54
C ALA A 134 -0.88 -8.35 29.35
N GLU A 135 0.03 -9.30 29.25
CA GLU A 135 -0.01 -10.55 30.01
C GLU A 135 0.04 -10.29 31.53
N ARG A 136 0.86 -9.33 31.97
CA ARG A 136 0.89 -8.89 33.37
C ARG A 136 -0.44 -8.25 33.78
N PHE A 137 -0.99 -7.37 32.94
CA PHE A 137 -2.26 -6.69 33.21
C PHE A 137 -3.42 -7.67 33.36
N PHE A 138 -3.47 -8.68 32.51
CA PHE A 138 -4.53 -9.70 32.55
C PHE A 138 -4.24 -10.86 33.51
N GLY A 139 -3.00 -11.05 33.94
CA GLY A 139 -2.58 -12.26 34.66
C GLY A 139 -2.72 -13.55 33.84
N ALA A 140 -2.68 -13.46 32.51
CA ALA A 140 -2.87 -14.56 31.58
C ALA A 140 -2.16 -14.30 30.25
N GLU A 141 -1.89 -15.36 29.50
CA GLU A 141 -1.27 -15.30 28.18
C GLU A 141 -2.11 -14.50 27.19
N VAL A 142 -1.44 -13.73 26.32
CA VAL A 142 -2.03 -12.98 25.22
C VAL A 142 -1.40 -13.48 23.92
N THR A 143 -2.23 -14.05 23.04
CA THR A 143 -1.76 -14.69 21.80
C THR A 143 -2.24 -13.99 20.54
N GLN A 144 -3.26 -13.13 20.64
CA GLN A 144 -3.89 -12.48 19.48
C GLN A 144 -3.86 -10.97 19.59
N ALA A 145 -3.58 -10.31 18.46
CA ALA A 145 -3.53 -8.86 18.39
C ALA A 145 -4.04 -8.31 17.06
N VAL A 146 -4.57 -7.09 17.12
CA VAL A 146 -4.69 -6.18 15.99
C VAL A 146 -3.51 -5.22 16.07
N ILE A 147 -2.75 -5.04 14.99
CA ILE A 147 -1.60 -4.13 14.95
C ILE A 147 -1.87 -3.04 13.93
N THR A 148 -1.52 -1.79 14.26
CA THR A 148 -1.70 -0.67 13.34
C THR A 148 -0.49 -0.45 12.44
N VAL A 149 -0.75 0.08 11.25
CA VAL A 149 0.24 0.46 10.26
C VAL A 149 -0.17 1.81 9.66
N PRO A 150 0.78 2.63 9.17
CA PRO A 150 0.45 3.80 8.37
C PRO A 150 -0.45 3.44 7.20
N ALA A 151 -1.38 4.32 6.83
CA ALA A 151 -2.30 4.07 5.73
C ALA A 151 -1.56 3.85 4.40
N TYR A 152 -0.44 4.54 4.25
CA TYR A 152 0.41 4.51 3.07
C TYR A 152 1.42 3.36 3.04
N PHE A 153 1.48 2.50 4.06
CA PHE A 153 2.33 1.30 4.03
C PHE A 153 1.94 0.41 2.84
N ASN A 154 2.95 0.09 2.03
CA ASN A 154 2.81 -0.88 0.96
C ASN A 154 2.79 -2.33 1.50
N ASP A 155 2.57 -3.28 0.60
CA ASP A 155 2.43 -4.69 0.98
C ASP A 155 3.68 -5.25 1.68
N ALA A 156 4.90 -4.79 1.29
CA ALA A 156 6.16 -5.22 1.92
C ALA A 156 6.23 -4.81 3.38
N GLN A 157 5.90 -3.56 3.65
CA GLN A 157 5.91 -2.98 4.98
C GLN A 157 4.82 -3.61 5.86
N ARG A 158 3.62 -3.88 5.28
CA ARG A 158 2.52 -4.59 5.95
C ARG A 158 2.91 -6.01 6.31
N GLN A 159 3.49 -6.75 5.36
CA GLN A 159 3.95 -8.12 5.61
C GLN A 159 5.08 -8.16 6.65
N ALA A 160 6.05 -7.25 6.58
CA ALA A 160 7.12 -7.13 7.57
C ALA A 160 6.56 -6.87 8.98
N THR A 161 5.50 -6.06 9.11
CA THR A 161 4.82 -5.82 10.39
C THR A 161 4.10 -7.07 10.88
N LYS A 162 3.44 -7.83 10.01
CA LYS A 162 2.80 -9.11 10.34
C LYS A 162 3.82 -10.16 10.79
N ASP A 163 4.98 -10.22 10.11
CA ASP A 163 6.07 -11.11 10.48
C ASP A 163 6.68 -10.73 11.83
N ALA A 164 6.84 -9.44 12.14
CA ALA A 164 7.27 -8.98 13.46
C ALA A 164 6.30 -9.45 14.57
N GLY A 165 4.99 -9.37 14.33
CA GLY A 165 3.97 -9.89 15.24
C GLY A 165 4.12 -11.41 15.47
N ARG A 166 4.32 -12.17 14.40
CA ARG A 166 4.53 -13.62 14.47
C ARG A 166 5.81 -13.98 15.24
N ILE A 167 6.91 -13.26 15.01
CA ILE A 167 8.17 -13.45 15.74
C ILE A 167 7.98 -13.17 17.24
N ALA A 168 7.16 -12.16 17.60
CA ALA A 168 6.79 -11.87 18.97
C ALA A 168 5.83 -12.89 19.61
N GLY A 169 5.41 -13.92 18.86
CA GLY A 169 4.45 -14.93 19.32
C GLY A 169 3.02 -14.39 19.43
N LEU A 170 2.63 -13.49 18.51
CA LEU A 170 1.28 -12.97 18.34
C LEU A 170 0.70 -13.46 17.02
N GLU A 171 -0.51 -13.97 17.06
CA GLU A 171 -1.36 -14.12 15.89
C GLU A 171 -1.93 -12.75 15.55
N VAL A 172 -1.52 -12.19 14.42
CA VAL A 172 -2.01 -10.90 13.95
C VAL A 172 -3.31 -11.13 13.20
N LEU A 173 -4.44 -10.88 13.87
CA LEU A 173 -5.78 -11.08 13.30
C LEU A 173 -6.04 -10.11 12.14
N ARG A 174 -5.59 -8.86 12.31
CA ARG A 174 -5.73 -7.82 11.29
C ARG A 174 -4.65 -6.75 11.44
N LEU A 175 -4.22 -6.20 10.31
CA LEU A 175 -3.54 -4.92 10.25
C LEU A 175 -4.58 -3.83 9.97
N VAL A 176 -4.55 -2.75 10.74
CA VAL A 176 -5.47 -1.61 10.60
C VAL A 176 -4.68 -0.34 10.35
N ASN A 177 -5.13 0.49 9.43
CA ASN A 177 -4.47 1.77 9.18
C ASN A 177 -4.62 2.71 10.39
N GLU A 178 -3.53 3.39 10.76
CA GLU A 178 -3.47 4.29 11.92
C GLU A 178 -4.58 5.35 11.92
N PRO A 179 -4.81 6.11 10.82
CA PRO A 179 -5.88 7.09 10.81
C PRO A 179 -7.28 6.45 10.91
N THR A 180 -7.42 5.24 10.44
CA THR A 180 -8.68 4.50 10.53
C THR A 180 -8.94 4.01 11.95
N ALA A 181 -7.91 3.51 12.63
CA ALA A 181 -8.00 3.19 14.06
C ALA A 181 -8.36 4.43 14.89
N ALA A 182 -7.70 5.57 14.62
CA ALA A 182 -8.02 6.82 15.30
C ALA A 182 -9.49 7.25 15.09
N ALA A 183 -10.01 7.11 13.87
CA ALA A 183 -11.41 7.40 13.57
C ALA A 183 -12.38 6.49 14.36
N LEU A 184 -12.06 5.19 14.51
CA LEU A 184 -12.85 4.27 15.33
C LEU A 184 -12.90 4.71 16.80
N ALA A 185 -11.75 5.05 17.39
CA ALA A 185 -11.70 5.54 18.77
C ALA A 185 -12.51 6.82 18.96
N TYR A 186 -12.42 7.73 17.99
CA TYR A 186 -13.15 9.01 18.02
C TYR A 186 -14.66 8.83 17.80
N GLY A 187 -15.05 7.88 16.96
CA GLY A 187 -16.43 7.67 16.54
C GLY A 187 -17.30 6.83 17.50
N LEU A 188 -16.71 6.17 18.51
CA LEU A 188 -17.45 5.35 19.47
C LEU A 188 -18.62 6.09 20.13
N ASP A 189 -18.42 7.38 20.47
CA ASP A 189 -19.42 8.21 21.12
C ASP A 189 -20.35 8.95 20.14
N LYS A 190 -20.02 8.93 18.82
CA LYS A 190 -20.67 9.76 17.80
C LYS A 190 -21.25 8.91 16.68
N LYS A 191 -22.42 8.30 16.91
CA LYS A 191 -23.20 7.57 15.86
C LYS A 191 -23.81 8.52 14.80
N ARG A 192 -23.14 9.63 14.43
CA ARG A 192 -23.65 10.62 13.47
C ARG A 192 -23.01 10.43 12.11
N ALA A 193 -23.83 10.52 11.07
CA ALA A 193 -23.33 10.58 9.70
C ALA A 193 -22.50 11.87 9.49
N GLY A 194 -21.38 11.76 8.76
CA GLY A 194 -20.51 12.91 8.46
C GLY A 194 -19.25 12.50 7.70
N VAL A 195 -18.52 13.49 7.24
CA VAL A 195 -17.20 13.31 6.60
C VAL A 195 -16.12 13.79 7.56
N ILE A 196 -15.17 12.91 7.86
CA ILE A 196 -14.10 13.14 8.82
C ILE A 196 -12.77 13.13 8.06
N ALA A 197 -11.92 14.13 8.33
CA ALA A 197 -10.52 14.09 7.95
C ALA A 197 -9.68 13.72 9.18
N VAL A 198 -8.86 12.70 9.08
CA VAL A 198 -7.89 12.31 10.09
C VAL A 198 -6.51 12.75 9.61
N TYR A 199 -5.92 13.72 10.31
CA TYR A 199 -4.60 14.25 10.05
C TYR A 199 -3.64 13.67 11.09
N ASP A 200 -2.87 12.67 10.68
CA ASP A 200 -1.89 11.98 11.52
C ASP A 200 -0.49 12.47 11.19
N PHE A 201 0.13 13.21 12.13
CA PHE A 201 1.49 13.68 12.01
C PHE A 201 2.32 13.13 13.19
N GLY A 202 2.88 11.95 12.94
CA GLY A 202 3.62 11.18 13.92
C GLY A 202 5.08 11.60 14.07
N GLY A 203 5.90 10.67 14.59
CA GLY A 203 7.35 10.87 14.71
C GLY A 203 8.09 10.66 13.41
N GLY A 204 7.63 9.74 12.57
CA GLY A 204 8.33 9.35 11.34
C GLY A 204 7.49 9.43 10.08
N THR A 205 6.16 9.48 10.20
CA THR A 205 5.21 9.45 9.09
C THR A 205 4.18 10.54 9.20
N PHE A 206 3.67 10.97 8.06
CA PHE A 206 2.49 11.81 7.91
C PHE A 206 1.44 11.05 7.10
N ASP A 207 0.23 10.94 7.62
CA ASP A 207 -0.92 10.35 6.93
C ASP A 207 -2.12 11.30 7.01
N ILE A 208 -2.86 11.36 5.90
CA ILE A 208 -4.18 12.00 5.81
C ILE A 208 -5.19 11.00 5.27
N SER A 209 -6.29 10.79 5.97
CA SER A 209 -7.40 9.97 5.47
C SER A 209 -8.71 10.72 5.54
N ILE A 210 -9.49 10.61 4.49
CA ILE A 210 -10.85 11.13 4.41
C ILE A 210 -11.79 9.95 4.57
N LEU A 211 -12.63 9.99 5.59
CA LEU A 211 -13.58 8.94 5.90
C LEU A 211 -15.00 9.46 5.88
N LYS A 212 -15.92 8.61 5.46
CA LYS A 212 -17.36 8.83 5.57
C LYS A 212 -17.91 7.93 6.66
N LEU A 213 -18.60 8.50 7.60
CA LEU A 213 -19.32 7.78 8.65
C LEU A 213 -20.81 7.78 8.35
N HIS A 214 -21.42 6.61 8.29
CA HIS A 214 -22.86 6.43 8.11
C HIS A 214 -23.34 5.19 8.84
N GLU A 215 -24.26 5.35 9.77
CA GLU A 215 -24.89 4.25 10.53
C GLU A 215 -23.92 3.22 11.15
N GLY A 216 -22.78 3.69 11.67
CA GLY A 216 -21.76 2.80 12.26
C GLY A 216 -20.73 2.27 11.25
N ILE A 217 -20.92 2.52 9.94
CA ILE A 217 -19.95 2.13 8.91
C ILE A 217 -18.94 3.26 8.75
N PHE A 218 -17.66 2.92 8.92
CA PHE A 218 -16.51 3.78 8.64
C PHE A 218 -15.92 3.40 7.30
N GLU A 219 -16.21 4.19 6.29
CA GLU A 219 -15.71 4.00 4.93
C GLU A 219 -14.57 4.98 4.66
N VAL A 220 -13.36 4.49 4.41
CA VAL A 220 -12.26 5.33 3.90
C VAL A 220 -12.54 5.64 2.45
N ILE A 221 -12.60 6.93 2.10
CA ILE A 221 -12.88 7.38 0.72
C ILE A 221 -11.57 7.66 -0.02
N ALA A 222 -10.61 8.26 0.68
CA ALA A 222 -9.30 8.56 0.12
C ALA A 222 -8.26 8.60 1.24
N THR A 223 -7.02 8.27 0.88
CA THR A 223 -5.87 8.37 1.75
C THR A 223 -4.69 8.96 1.00
N GLY A 224 -3.80 9.62 1.72
CA GLY A 224 -2.57 10.21 1.22
C GLY A 224 -1.57 10.35 2.36
N GLY A 225 -0.29 10.62 2.06
CA GLY A 225 0.69 10.78 3.12
C GLY A 225 2.12 10.83 2.61
N ASP A 226 3.07 10.83 3.57
CA ASP A 226 4.51 10.82 3.36
C ASP A 226 5.15 10.05 4.53
N THR A 227 5.72 8.86 4.28
CA THR A 227 6.32 8.01 5.32
C THR A 227 7.75 8.42 5.70
N HIS A 228 8.23 9.55 5.13
CA HIS A 228 9.51 10.19 5.47
C HIS A 228 9.30 11.61 5.99
N LEU A 229 8.18 11.87 6.61
CA LEU A 229 7.82 13.19 7.11
C LEU A 229 7.24 13.07 8.52
N GLY A 230 7.97 13.57 9.52
CA GLY A 230 7.50 13.48 10.91
C GLY A 230 8.30 14.34 11.88
N GLY A 231 8.09 14.07 13.15
CA GLY A 231 8.78 14.74 14.26
C GLY A 231 10.29 14.55 14.25
N ASP A 232 10.78 13.41 13.72
CA ASP A 232 12.22 13.13 13.60
C ASP A 232 12.91 14.10 12.62
N ASP A 233 12.18 14.54 11.56
CA ASP A 233 12.70 15.53 10.59
C ASP A 233 12.80 16.91 11.24
N ILE A 234 11.84 17.26 12.09
CA ILE A 234 11.90 18.46 12.91
C ILE A 234 13.08 18.41 13.87
N ASP A 235 13.30 17.27 14.53
CA ASP A 235 14.44 17.06 15.44
C ASP A 235 15.77 17.19 14.68
N ASN A 236 15.87 16.63 13.48
CA ASN A 236 17.07 16.71 12.65
C ASN A 236 17.42 18.14 12.24
N LEU A 237 16.39 18.97 11.90
CA LEU A 237 16.61 20.39 11.61
C LEU A 237 17.19 21.12 12.81
N LEU A 238 16.60 20.97 14.00
CA LEU A 238 17.05 21.66 15.22
C LEU A 238 18.40 21.13 15.67
N LEU A 239 18.66 19.82 15.52
CA LEU A 239 19.95 19.21 15.78
C LEU A 239 21.04 19.77 14.85
N GLY A 240 20.73 19.93 13.55
CA GLY A 240 21.63 20.53 12.57
C GLY A 240 22.06 21.94 12.96
N VAL A 241 21.11 22.78 13.36
CA VAL A 241 21.37 24.14 13.86
C VAL A 241 22.28 24.11 15.09
N ALA A 242 22.00 23.23 16.06
CA ALA A 242 22.82 23.13 17.28
C ALA A 242 24.25 22.64 17.01
N LEU A 243 24.41 21.69 16.07
CA LEU A 243 25.75 21.21 15.64
C LEU A 243 26.54 22.31 14.93
N GLU A 244 25.88 23.13 14.10
CA GLU A 244 26.52 24.28 13.45
C GLU A 244 26.96 25.35 14.46
N ASP A 245 26.14 25.68 15.46
CA ASP A 245 26.51 26.59 16.55
C ASP A 245 27.72 26.06 17.34
N ILE A 246 27.69 24.80 17.76
CA ILE A 246 28.81 24.18 18.51
C ILE A 246 30.11 24.25 17.73
N ARG A 247 30.03 23.98 16.42
CA ARG A 247 31.21 24.06 15.54
C ARG A 247 31.67 25.47 15.31
N GLY A 248 30.73 26.40 15.04
CA GLY A 248 31.04 27.79 14.69
C GLY A 248 31.49 28.62 15.89
N ASP A 249 30.71 28.57 16.99
CA ASP A 249 30.94 29.44 18.16
C ASP A 249 31.96 28.88 19.15
N LEU A 250 31.97 27.55 19.29
CA LEU A 250 32.84 26.90 20.29
C LEU A 250 34.06 26.21 19.69
N GLY A 251 34.12 26.08 18.35
CA GLY A 251 35.21 25.44 17.63
C GLY A 251 35.36 23.94 17.96
N VAL A 252 34.26 23.26 18.32
CA VAL A 252 34.23 21.84 18.67
C VAL A 252 33.36 21.12 17.64
N ASP A 253 33.89 20.08 17.01
CA ASP A 253 33.10 19.22 16.11
C ASP A 253 32.77 17.91 16.81
N ILE A 254 31.49 17.75 17.20
CA ILE A 254 30.95 16.53 17.84
C ILE A 254 30.25 15.62 16.86
N SER A 255 30.18 15.95 15.57
CA SER A 255 29.44 15.17 14.57
C SER A 255 29.93 13.72 14.41
N LYS A 256 31.15 13.45 14.85
CA LYS A 256 31.77 12.11 14.83
C LYS A 256 31.75 11.39 16.20
N ASP A 257 31.11 12.01 17.19
CA ASP A 257 30.92 11.45 18.52
C ASP A 257 29.45 11.05 18.69
N PRO A 258 29.09 9.77 18.46
CA PRO A 258 27.70 9.32 18.49
C PRO A 258 27.01 9.59 19.82
N GLU A 259 27.75 9.48 20.97
CA GLU A 259 27.17 9.69 22.29
C GLU A 259 26.86 11.17 22.52
N ALA A 260 27.78 12.08 22.16
CA ALA A 260 27.53 13.52 22.25
C ALA A 260 26.37 13.96 21.33
N VAL A 261 26.28 13.41 20.10
CA VAL A 261 25.16 13.67 19.20
C VAL A 261 23.85 13.18 19.78
N GLN A 262 23.80 11.99 20.40
CA GLN A 262 22.56 11.48 21.01
C GLN A 262 22.17 12.27 22.26
N ALA A 263 23.15 12.70 23.07
CA ALA A 263 22.87 13.58 24.19
C ALA A 263 22.29 14.93 23.75
N LEU A 264 22.82 15.52 22.66
CA LEU A 264 22.27 16.74 22.04
C LEU A 264 20.88 16.51 21.46
N ARG A 265 20.65 15.38 20.76
CA ARG A 265 19.34 14.98 20.23
C ARG A 265 18.29 14.88 21.34
N ALA A 266 18.64 14.30 22.49
CA ALA A 266 17.73 14.24 23.62
C ALA A 266 17.28 15.65 24.09
N GLN A 267 18.23 16.61 24.17
CA GLN A 267 17.92 18.01 24.50
C GLN A 267 17.06 18.68 23.43
N VAL A 268 17.30 18.38 22.15
CA VAL A 268 16.49 18.88 21.01
C VAL A 268 15.05 18.37 21.12
N ILE A 269 14.84 17.09 21.40
CA ILE A 269 13.49 16.50 21.55
C ILE A 269 12.76 17.15 22.75
N GLU A 270 13.45 17.32 23.89
CA GLU A 270 12.89 17.99 25.07
C GLU A 270 12.51 19.44 24.75
N ALA A 271 13.37 20.18 24.04
CA ALA A 271 13.10 21.56 23.64
C ALA A 271 11.91 21.65 22.68
N LYS A 272 11.82 20.76 21.67
CA LYS A 272 10.67 20.65 20.75
C LYS A 272 9.37 20.44 21.52
N ILE A 273 9.35 19.50 22.45
CA ILE A 273 8.17 19.21 23.29
C ILE A 273 7.81 20.45 24.15
N ALA A 274 8.78 21.06 24.81
CA ALA A 274 8.57 22.24 25.65
C ALA A 274 7.98 23.43 24.84
N LEU A 275 8.47 23.66 23.62
CA LEU A 275 8.01 24.74 22.74
C LEU A 275 6.56 24.58 22.27
N SER A 276 5.95 23.40 22.43
CA SER A 276 4.50 23.23 22.17
C SER A 276 3.64 23.95 23.23
N SER A 277 4.15 24.21 24.44
CA SER A 277 3.43 24.87 25.53
C SER A 277 4.12 26.15 26.05
N ALA A 278 5.45 26.23 26.01
CA ALA A 278 6.25 27.35 26.47
C ALA A 278 6.67 28.26 25.30
N GLU A 279 6.91 29.55 25.60
CA GLU A 279 7.39 30.51 24.59
C GLU A 279 8.89 30.39 24.29
N THR A 280 9.65 29.80 25.21
CA THR A 280 11.10 29.58 25.07
C THR A 280 11.49 28.21 25.60
N ALA A 281 12.56 27.63 25.04
CA ALA A 281 13.22 26.44 25.57
C ALA A 281 14.73 26.61 25.50
N ARG A 282 15.46 25.78 26.26
CA ARG A 282 16.91 25.82 26.33
C ARG A 282 17.50 24.49 25.89
N LEU A 283 18.52 24.56 25.04
CA LEU A 283 19.43 23.45 24.73
C LEU A 283 20.68 23.64 25.59
N GLN A 284 21.06 22.62 26.36
CA GLN A 284 22.23 22.67 27.21
C GLN A 284 23.00 21.36 27.10
N LEU A 285 24.30 21.45 26.77
CA LEU A 285 25.16 20.27 26.65
C LEU A 285 26.53 20.59 27.18
N THR A 286 27.08 19.68 27.98
CA THR A 286 28.48 19.70 28.39
C THR A 286 29.31 18.97 27.34
N LEU A 287 30.19 19.73 26.67
CA LEU A 287 31.05 19.24 25.62
C LEU A 287 32.37 18.69 26.15
N PRO A 288 33.14 17.93 25.35
CA PRO A 288 34.52 17.56 25.68
C PRO A 288 35.34 18.75 26.15
N HIS A 289 36.28 18.51 27.07
CA HIS A 289 37.13 19.53 27.73
C HIS A 289 36.35 20.56 28.57
N GLY A 290 35.10 20.23 29.00
CA GLY A 290 34.34 21.05 29.95
C GLY A 290 33.72 22.30 29.36
N LYS A 291 33.74 22.50 28.03
CA LYS A 291 33.01 23.58 27.37
C LYS A 291 31.50 23.36 27.54
N GLN A 292 30.76 24.45 27.73
CA GLN A 292 29.32 24.42 27.86
C GLN A 292 28.69 25.01 26.58
N TYR A 293 27.78 24.25 25.96
CA TYR A 293 26.88 24.77 24.95
C TYR A 293 25.58 25.16 25.63
N LEU A 294 25.13 26.36 25.39
CA LEU A 294 23.84 26.88 25.86
C LEU A 294 23.20 27.73 24.77
N ARG A 295 22.02 27.33 24.37
CA ARG A 295 21.18 28.09 23.41
C ARG A 295 19.77 28.21 23.95
N GLU A 296 19.26 29.42 23.97
CA GLU A 296 17.84 29.68 24.14
C GLU A 296 17.19 29.83 22.76
N ILE A 297 16.07 29.15 22.55
CA ILE A 297 15.27 29.21 21.33
C ILE A 297 13.85 29.62 21.66
N THR A 298 13.31 30.60 20.94
CA THR A 298 11.91 31.00 21.07
C THR A 298 11.00 30.14 20.19
N ARG A 299 9.71 30.01 20.58
CA ARG A 299 8.71 29.35 19.75
C ARG A 299 8.66 29.92 18.34
N ALA A 300 8.69 31.23 18.19
CA ALA A 300 8.65 31.90 16.88
C ALA A 300 9.84 31.50 15.99
N GLN A 301 11.06 31.42 16.54
CA GLN A 301 12.24 30.95 15.82
C GLN A 301 12.11 29.49 15.41
N PHE A 302 11.61 28.66 16.34
CA PHE A 302 11.36 27.24 16.08
C PHE A 302 10.32 27.05 14.98
N GLU A 303 9.18 27.72 15.04
CA GLU A 303 8.11 27.63 14.04
C GLU A 303 8.58 28.11 12.66
N GLN A 304 9.40 29.15 12.60
CA GLN A 304 10.02 29.59 11.34
C GLN A 304 10.97 28.54 10.77
N LEU A 305 11.76 27.88 11.62
CA LEU A 305 12.69 26.83 11.21
C LEU A 305 11.98 25.62 10.61
N ILE A 306 10.86 25.20 11.24
CA ILE A 306 10.14 23.97 10.85
C ILE A 306 9.07 24.21 9.77
N ALA A 307 8.78 25.47 9.41
CA ALA A 307 7.75 25.79 8.42
C ALA A 307 7.88 25.03 7.11
N PRO A 308 9.08 24.83 6.51
CA PRO A 308 9.21 24.02 5.29
C PRO A 308 8.79 22.55 5.48
N VAL A 309 9.07 21.95 6.64
CA VAL A 309 8.68 20.57 6.97
C VAL A 309 7.16 20.45 7.07
N ILE A 310 6.53 21.39 7.80
CA ILE A 310 5.08 21.38 7.97
C ILE A 310 4.37 21.59 6.62
N GLN A 311 4.88 22.46 5.76
CA GLN A 311 4.30 22.75 4.46
C GLN A 311 4.31 21.55 3.51
N ARG A 312 5.21 20.59 3.67
CA ARG A 312 5.22 19.34 2.89
C ARG A 312 3.95 18.51 3.05
N THR A 313 3.21 18.67 4.14
CA THR A 313 1.95 17.93 4.36
C THR A 313 0.79 18.45 3.50
N ALA A 314 0.83 19.71 3.08
CA ALA A 314 -0.29 20.37 2.39
C ALA A 314 -0.62 19.77 1.00
N PRO A 315 0.35 19.39 0.16
CA PRO A 315 0.07 18.72 -1.11
C PRO A 315 -0.73 17.43 -0.94
N ALA A 316 -0.33 16.54 -0.01
CA ALA A 316 -1.02 15.29 0.24
C ALA A 316 -2.45 15.50 0.74
N VAL A 317 -2.69 16.51 1.60
CA VAL A 317 -4.05 16.89 2.04
C VAL A 317 -4.92 17.31 0.84
N LYS A 318 -4.39 18.20 -0.02
CA LYS A 318 -5.11 18.67 -1.21
C LYS A 318 -5.42 17.53 -2.17
N GLN A 319 -4.47 16.60 -2.34
CA GLN A 319 -4.65 15.45 -3.20
C GLN A 319 -5.71 14.49 -2.65
N ALA A 320 -5.68 14.18 -1.35
CA ALA A 320 -6.69 13.34 -0.72
C ALA A 320 -8.11 13.91 -0.85
N LEU A 321 -8.27 15.23 -0.69
CA LEU A 321 -9.55 15.92 -0.93
C LEU A 321 -10.00 15.78 -2.38
N LYS A 322 -9.09 15.98 -3.33
CA LYS A 322 -9.38 15.82 -4.77
C LYS A 322 -9.79 14.38 -5.11
N ASP A 323 -9.10 13.38 -4.56
CA ASP A 323 -9.38 11.97 -4.77
C ASP A 323 -10.74 11.57 -4.18
N ALA A 324 -11.09 12.15 -3.02
CA ALA A 324 -12.40 11.99 -2.42
C ALA A 324 -13.52 12.73 -3.19
N GLY A 325 -13.18 13.59 -4.16
CA GLY A 325 -14.13 14.46 -4.84
C GLY A 325 -14.78 15.50 -3.94
N LEU A 326 -14.06 15.93 -2.88
CA LEU A 326 -14.56 16.83 -1.84
C LEU A 326 -13.78 18.13 -1.79
N THR A 327 -14.46 19.18 -1.33
CA THR A 327 -13.84 20.46 -0.98
C THR A 327 -13.58 20.53 0.52
N PRO A 328 -12.66 21.39 1.01
CA PRO A 328 -12.41 21.56 2.44
C PRO A 328 -13.67 21.87 3.25
N GLU A 329 -14.64 22.59 2.66
CA GLU A 329 -15.88 22.98 3.30
C GLU A 329 -16.84 21.79 3.55
N GLN A 330 -16.67 20.71 2.82
CA GLN A 330 -17.48 19.49 2.94
C GLN A 330 -16.96 18.54 4.04
N ILE A 331 -15.79 18.84 4.61
CA ILE A 331 -15.27 18.09 5.75
C ILE A 331 -15.98 18.58 7.02
N ASP A 332 -16.65 17.67 7.70
CA ASP A 332 -17.39 17.98 8.91
C ASP A 332 -16.49 18.12 10.13
N GLU A 333 -15.53 17.25 10.28
CA GLU A 333 -14.66 17.20 11.44
C GLU A 333 -13.20 16.91 11.01
N VAL A 334 -12.24 17.49 11.73
CA VAL A 334 -10.80 17.24 11.52
C VAL A 334 -10.20 16.73 12.83
N VAL A 335 -9.77 15.48 12.83
CA VAL A 335 -9.19 14.78 13.98
C VAL A 335 -7.67 14.85 13.88
N MET A 336 -7.03 15.31 14.95
CA MET A 336 -5.58 15.45 15.04
C MET A 336 -4.98 14.27 15.77
N VAL A 337 -4.04 13.57 15.10
CA VAL A 337 -3.37 12.36 15.57
C VAL A 337 -1.85 12.55 15.50
N GLY A 338 -1.11 11.83 16.34
CA GLY A 338 0.35 11.88 16.40
C GLY A 338 0.92 13.05 17.21
N GLY A 339 2.05 12.83 17.86
CA GLY A 339 2.66 13.77 18.80
C GLY A 339 3.05 15.10 18.17
N SER A 340 3.41 15.14 16.88
CA SER A 340 3.78 16.38 16.17
C SER A 340 2.61 17.33 15.96
N THR A 341 1.36 16.87 16.04
CA THR A 341 0.15 17.72 16.01
C THR A 341 -0.03 18.58 17.26
N ARG A 342 0.79 18.37 18.29
CA ARG A 342 0.80 19.25 19.47
C ARG A 342 1.45 20.60 19.18
N ILE A 343 2.26 20.71 18.11
CA ILE A 343 2.95 21.94 17.72
C ILE A 343 1.91 22.98 17.26
N PRO A 344 1.89 24.21 17.83
CA PRO A 344 0.88 25.22 17.49
C PRO A 344 0.85 25.59 16.00
N ALA A 345 2.01 25.71 15.36
CA ALA A 345 2.10 26.03 13.93
C ALA A 345 1.45 24.94 13.05
N VAL A 346 1.54 23.66 13.42
CA VAL A 346 0.87 22.55 12.72
C VAL A 346 -0.65 22.72 12.82
N ARG A 347 -1.18 22.98 14.03
CA ARG A 347 -2.61 23.19 14.24
C ARG A 347 -3.13 24.40 13.47
N ALA A 348 -2.39 25.50 13.48
CA ALA A 348 -2.76 26.71 12.74
C ALA A 348 -2.82 26.45 11.22
N MET A 349 -1.82 25.74 10.67
CA MET A 349 -1.80 25.41 9.26
C MET A 349 -2.98 24.49 8.88
N VAL A 350 -3.25 23.43 9.66
CA VAL A 350 -4.36 22.50 9.39
C VAL A 350 -5.70 23.22 9.48
N ALA A 351 -5.89 24.07 10.49
CA ALA A 351 -7.10 24.89 10.59
C ALA A 351 -7.32 25.78 9.35
N GLY A 352 -6.23 26.33 8.79
CA GLY A 352 -6.27 27.10 7.54
C GLY A 352 -6.54 26.25 6.30
N LEU A 353 -5.98 25.03 6.20
CA LEU A 353 -6.22 24.13 5.07
C LEU A 353 -7.69 23.71 4.92
N PHE A 354 -8.41 23.60 6.04
CA PHE A 354 -9.82 23.21 6.08
C PHE A 354 -10.78 24.40 6.34
N ASP A 355 -10.28 25.63 6.32
CA ASP A 355 -11.04 26.88 6.55
C ASP A 355 -11.95 26.83 7.79
N LEU A 356 -11.43 26.24 8.88
CA LEU A 356 -12.24 25.93 10.07
C LEU A 356 -12.72 27.18 10.80
N GLU A 357 -11.87 28.22 10.89
CA GLU A 357 -12.22 29.48 11.61
C GLU A 357 -13.37 30.19 10.94
N ALA A 358 -13.37 30.33 9.61
CA ALA A 358 -14.45 30.99 8.86
C ALA A 358 -15.78 30.21 9.01
N ARG A 359 -15.70 28.91 9.29
CA ARG A 359 -16.86 28.01 9.47
C ARG A 359 -17.30 27.88 10.94
N GLY A 360 -16.61 28.56 11.88
CA GLY A 360 -16.87 28.44 13.32
C GLY A 360 -16.62 27.02 13.87
N ARG A 361 -15.78 26.24 13.18
CA ARG A 361 -15.40 24.87 13.57
C ARG A 361 -14.02 24.86 14.22
N LYS A 362 -13.69 23.77 14.91
CA LYS A 362 -12.41 23.60 15.60
C LYS A 362 -11.80 22.25 15.25
N LEU A 363 -10.49 22.15 15.39
CA LEU A 363 -9.77 20.88 15.36
C LEU A 363 -10.18 20.02 16.56
N HIS A 364 -10.37 18.73 16.33
CA HIS A 364 -10.63 17.77 17.41
C HIS A 364 -9.32 17.29 17.99
N THR A 365 -9.10 17.65 19.25
CA THR A 365 -7.90 17.35 20.05
C THR A 365 -8.25 16.85 21.45
N GLU A 366 -9.51 16.42 21.64
CA GLU A 366 -10.03 15.95 22.93
C GLU A 366 -9.42 14.61 23.35
N LEU A 367 -9.18 13.72 22.41
CA LEU A 367 -8.46 12.48 22.66
C LEU A 367 -6.95 12.76 22.70
N ASN A 368 -6.25 12.00 23.52
CA ASN A 368 -4.79 12.06 23.56
C ASN A 368 -4.23 11.57 22.20
N PRO A 369 -3.57 12.44 21.42
CA PRO A 369 -3.09 12.08 20.07
C PRO A 369 -2.01 10.99 20.07
N ASP A 370 -1.41 10.69 21.23
CA ASP A 370 -0.44 9.59 21.38
C ASP A 370 -1.12 8.24 21.68
N GLU A 371 -2.39 8.21 22.13
CA GLU A 371 -3.10 7.01 22.57
C GLU A 371 -4.21 6.60 21.62
N VAL A 372 -4.76 7.56 20.86
CA VAL A 372 -6.00 7.37 20.08
C VAL A 372 -5.91 6.22 19.09
N VAL A 373 -4.74 5.99 18.50
CA VAL A 373 -4.51 4.89 17.53
C VAL A 373 -4.59 3.53 18.24
N ALA A 374 -3.92 3.38 19.39
CA ALA A 374 -3.98 2.14 20.18
C ALA A 374 -5.39 1.85 20.70
N LEU A 375 -6.11 2.90 21.13
CA LEU A 375 -7.51 2.78 21.57
C LEU A 375 -8.40 2.28 20.44
N GLY A 376 -8.26 2.82 19.22
CA GLY A 376 -9.00 2.37 18.04
C GLY A 376 -8.63 0.95 17.61
N ALA A 377 -7.36 0.56 17.73
CA ALA A 377 -6.93 -0.81 17.50
C ALA A 377 -7.58 -1.78 18.50
N ALA A 378 -7.78 -1.36 19.78
CA ALA A 378 -8.48 -2.16 20.76
C ALA A 378 -9.97 -2.32 20.44
N VAL A 379 -10.63 -1.29 19.90
CA VAL A 379 -12.00 -1.38 19.38
C VAL A 379 -12.08 -2.42 18.27
N GLN A 380 -11.18 -2.36 17.30
CA GLN A 380 -11.13 -3.33 16.21
C GLN A 380 -10.83 -4.76 16.71
N ALA A 381 -9.96 -4.88 17.72
CA ALA A 381 -9.67 -6.16 18.37
C ALA A 381 -10.93 -6.76 19.02
N GLN A 382 -11.76 -5.94 19.66
CA GLN A 382 -13.04 -6.35 20.22
C GLN A 382 -14.01 -6.85 19.15
N ILE A 383 -14.17 -6.11 18.05
CA ILE A 383 -15.02 -6.51 16.92
C ILE A 383 -14.60 -7.88 16.39
N LEU A 384 -13.29 -8.10 16.18
CA LEU A 384 -12.77 -9.36 15.66
C LEU A 384 -12.77 -10.52 16.65
N SER A 385 -12.84 -10.25 17.94
CA SER A 385 -12.94 -11.31 18.96
C SER A 385 -14.28 -12.03 18.95
N GLY A 386 -15.30 -11.48 18.29
CA GLY A 386 -16.67 -12.00 18.28
C GLY A 386 -17.37 -11.92 19.65
N ALA A 387 -16.74 -11.28 20.64
CA ALA A 387 -17.36 -11.06 21.94
C ALA A 387 -18.40 -9.94 21.84
N GLN A 388 -19.64 -10.24 22.19
CA GLN A 388 -20.74 -9.27 22.15
C GLN A 388 -20.41 -8.03 22.98
N ASN A 389 -20.52 -6.85 22.36
CA ASN A 389 -20.32 -5.57 22.99
C ASN A 389 -21.21 -4.52 22.33
N ALA A 390 -22.15 -3.96 23.10
CA ALA A 390 -23.14 -3.01 22.58
C ALA A 390 -22.55 -1.75 21.95
N ALA A 391 -21.31 -1.37 22.29
CA ALA A 391 -20.63 -0.23 21.68
C ALA A 391 -20.00 -0.54 20.32
N THR A 392 -19.72 -1.83 20.03
CA THR A 392 -18.95 -2.24 18.86
C THR A 392 -19.69 -3.14 17.88
N ASP A 393 -20.81 -3.76 18.29
CA ASP A 393 -21.53 -4.77 17.49
C ASP A 393 -22.08 -4.20 16.14
N ASP A 394 -22.34 -2.90 16.09
CA ASP A 394 -22.84 -2.23 14.88
C ASP A 394 -21.74 -1.53 14.08
N LEU A 395 -20.45 -1.70 14.43
CA LEU A 395 -19.36 -1.00 13.77
C LEU A 395 -18.72 -1.86 12.67
N LEU A 396 -18.62 -1.29 11.48
CA LEU A 396 -17.93 -1.89 10.34
C LEU A 396 -16.87 -0.94 9.80
N LEU A 397 -15.68 -1.47 9.56
CA LEU A 397 -14.56 -0.74 8.98
C LEU A 397 -14.26 -1.23 7.57
N LEU A 398 -14.31 -0.30 6.61
CA LEU A 398 -13.91 -0.52 5.22
C LEU A 398 -12.71 0.37 4.91
N ASP A 399 -11.59 -0.24 4.56
CA ASP A 399 -10.35 0.43 4.19
C ASP A 399 -10.14 0.44 2.67
N VAL A 400 -9.08 1.11 2.15
CA VAL A 400 -8.83 1.22 0.71
C VAL A 400 -7.36 0.91 0.36
N THR A 401 -7.14 0.47 -0.90
CA THR A 401 -5.78 0.33 -1.44
C THR A 401 -5.20 1.69 -1.86
N PRO A 402 -3.94 2.01 -1.48
CA PRO A 402 -3.35 3.33 -1.77
C PRO A 402 -2.95 3.53 -3.23
N LEU A 403 -2.71 2.47 -3.98
CA LEU A 403 -2.28 2.49 -5.39
C LEU A 403 -3.03 1.45 -6.21
N SER A 404 -3.17 1.73 -7.52
CA SER A 404 -3.73 0.79 -8.49
C SER A 404 -2.83 -0.43 -8.67
N LEU A 405 -3.47 -1.59 -8.85
CA LEU A 405 -2.84 -2.87 -9.10
C LEU A 405 -3.30 -3.43 -10.44
N GLY A 406 -2.37 -4.00 -11.20
CA GLY A 406 -2.67 -4.51 -12.53
C GLY A 406 -1.59 -5.43 -13.07
N ILE A 407 -1.68 -5.73 -14.36
CA ILE A 407 -0.67 -6.52 -15.08
C ILE A 407 -0.18 -5.80 -16.33
N GLU A 408 1.01 -6.19 -16.78
CA GLU A 408 1.53 -5.81 -18.09
C GLU A 408 0.75 -6.52 -19.19
N ALA A 409 0.17 -5.76 -20.10
CA ALA A 409 -0.53 -6.23 -21.28
C ALA A 409 0.36 -6.08 -22.54
N LEU A 410 -0.13 -6.59 -23.67
CA LEU A 410 0.58 -6.58 -24.94
C LEU A 410 1.04 -5.16 -25.32
N GLY A 411 2.33 -5.02 -25.62
CA GLY A 411 2.95 -3.74 -25.96
C GLY A 411 3.50 -2.95 -24.77
N GLY A 412 3.46 -3.53 -23.54
CA GLY A 412 4.02 -2.89 -22.34
C GLY A 412 3.11 -1.83 -21.72
N VAL A 413 1.79 -1.88 -22.00
CA VAL A 413 0.78 -1.07 -21.33
C VAL A 413 0.29 -1.74 -20.06
N VAL A 414 -0.19 -0.96 -19.09
CA VAL A 414 -0.76 -1.47 -17.84
C VAL A 414 -2.26 -1.68 -17.98
N ALA A 415 -2.72 -2.90 -17.68
CA ALA A 415 -4.13 -3.19 -17.45
C ALA A 415 -4.38 -3.12 -15.94
N LYS A 416 -4.97 -2.02 -15.46
CA LYS A 416 -5.32 -1.82 -14.04
C LYS A 416 -6.55 -2.66 -13.72
N ILE A 417 -6.43 -3.59 -12.78
CA ILE A 417 -7.49 -4.53 -12.38
C ILE A 417 -8.17 -4.05 -11.10
N ILE A 418 -7.40 -3.57 -10.12
CA ILE A 418 -7.93 -2.90 -8.92
C ILE A 418 -7.45 -1.46 -8.96
N GLN A 419 -8.38 -0.52 -8.91
CA GLN A 419 -8.06 0.90 -8.96
C GLN A 419 -7.60 1.42 -7.58
N ARG A 420 -6.82 2.48 -7.56
CA ARG A 420 -6.50 3.25 -6.35
C ARG A 420 -7.78 3.65 -5.62
N ASN A 421 -7.75 3.64 -4.31
CA ASN A 421 -8.88 3.92 -3.41
C ASN A 421 -10.06 2.93 -3.56
N SER A 422 -9.82 1.72 -4.12
CA SER A 422 -10.80 0.63 -4.01
C SER A 422 -10.87 0.12 -2.58
N THR A 423 -12.08 -0.05 -2.07
CA THR A 423 -12.33 -0.60 -0.73
C THR A 423 -11.78 -2.02 -0.59
N ILE A 424 -11.13 -2.35 0.52
CA ILE A 424 -10.61 -3.68 0.82
C ILE A 424 -11.36 -4.32 2.01
N PRO A 425 -11.57 -5.67 2.00
CA PRO A 425 -11.08 -6.63 1.02
C PRO A 425 -11.74 -6.47 -0.35
N ALA A 426 -10.97 -6.71 -1.43
CA ALA A 426 -11.44 -6.58 -2.80
C ALA A 426 -11.03 -7.78 -3.66
N SER A 427 -11.92 -8.17 -4.57
CA SER A 427 -11.60 -9.17 -5.60
C SER A 427 -12.04 -8.64 -6.96
N ALA A 428 -11.13 -8.65 -7.92
CA ALA A 428 -11.42 -8.28 -9.29
C ALA A 428 -10.83 -9.30 -10.25
N THR A 429 -11.52 -9.52 -11.36
CA THR A 429 -11.14 -10.51 -12.37
C THR A 429 -11.20 -9.87 -13.74
N GLU A 430 -10.13 -10.06 -14.52
CA GLU A 430 -10.05 -9.63 -15.92
C GLU A 430 -9.65 -10.75 -16.84
N HIS A 431 -10.10 -10.69 -18.10
CA HIS A 431 -9.89 -11.72 -19.10
C HIS A 431 -8.87 -11.28 -20.15
N PHE A 432 -7.87 -12.10 -20.34
CA PHE A 432 -6.79 -11.93 -21.30
C PHE A 432 -6.74 -13.09 -22.29
N THR A 433 -5.91 -12.95 -23.31
CA THR A 433 -5.71 -13.96 -24.33
C THR A 433 -4.24 -14.05 -24.75
N THR A 434 -3.90 -15.05 -25.58
CA THR A 434 -2.57 -15.19 -26.16
C THR A 434 -2.39 -14.22 -27.35
N GLY A 435 -1.17 -13.69 -27.51
CA GLY A 435 -0.80 -12.79 -28.59
C GLY A 435 -0.26 -13.46 -29.84
N VAL A 436 0.12 -14.78 -29.76
CA VAL A 436 0.74 -15.53 -30.87
C VAL A 436 0.08 -16.88 -31.04
N ASP A 437 -0.04 -17.34 -32.32
CA ASP A 437 -0.58 -18.67 -32.63
C ASP A 437 0.26 -19.78 -32.00
N GLY A 438 -0.42 -20.77 -31.41
CA GLY A 438 0.25 -21.92 -30.79
C GLY A 438 0.96 -21.62 -29.47
N GLN A 439 0.75 -20.46 -28.87
CA GLN A 439 1.35 -20.06 -27.60
C GLN A 439 0.86 -20.98 -26.46
N THR A 440 1.81 -21.60 -25.73
CA THR A 440 1.53 -22.56 -24.65
C THR A 440 1.88 -22.03 -23.27
N ASN A 441 2.41 -20.80 -23.17
CA ASN A 441 2.85 -20.15 -21.95
C ASN A 441 2.54 -18.66 -21.98
N VAL A 442 2.06 -18.10 -20.87
CA VAL A 442 1.85 -16.66 -20.68
C VAL A 442 2.53 -16.22 -19.41
N ALA A 443 3.42 -15.23 -19.52
CA ALA A 443 4.03 -14.57 -18.38
C ALA A 443 3.06 -13.50 -17.82
N ILE A 444 2.73 -13.63 -16.55
CA ILE A 444 1.94 -12.64 -15.81
C ILE A 444 2.91 -11.77 -15.03
N HIS A 445 2.97 -10.49 -15.38
CA HIS A 445 3.78 -9.49 -14.69
C HIS A 445 2.86 -8.59 -13.89
N VAL A 446 2.87 -8.74 -12.57
CA VAL A 446 2.04 -7.98 -11.63
C VAL A 446 2.70 -6.64 -11.33
N LEU A 447 1.94 -5.59 -11.47
CA LEU A 447 2.38 -4.20 -11.38
C LEU A 447 1.57 -3.41 -10.34
N GLN A 448 2.21 -2.41 -9.76
CA GLN A 448 1.59 -1.42 -8.89
C GLN A 448 1.97 -0.01 -9.37
N GLY A 449 1.00 0.89 -9.47
CA GLY A 449 1.24 2.29 -9.84
C GLY A 449 0.14 2.92 -10.67
N GLU A 450 0.31 4.21 -10.97
CA GLU A 450 -0.72 5.02 -11.64
C GLU A 450 -0.41 5.31 -13.11
N ARG A 451 0.84 5.03 -13.59
CA ARG A 451 1.26 5.26 -14.97
C ARG A 451 0.61 4.26 -15.94
N GLU A 452 0.55 4.63 -17.21
CA GLU A 452 -0.06 3.80 -18.26
C GLU A 452 0.91 2.77 -18.86
N LEU A 453 2.22 2.95 -18.66
CA LEU A 453 3.25 2.07 -19.20
C LEU A 453 3.89 1.22 -18.09
N ALA A 454 4.06 -0.08 -18.35
CA ALA A 454 4.59 -1.05 -17.39
C ALA A 454 6.01 -0.69 -16.90
N LYS A 455 6.83 -0.07 -17.74
CA LYS A 455 8.20 0.37 -17.38
C LYS A 455 8.22 1.49 -16.32
N ASP A 456 7.14 2.25 -16.23
CA ASP A 456 6.98 3.39 -15.33
C ASP A 456 6.16 3.01 -14.08
N CYS A 457 5.79 1.72 -13.95
CA CYS A 457 5.13 1.14 -12.78
C CYS A 457 6.06 0.17 -12.06
N ARG A 458 5.77 -0.06 -10.80
CA ARG A 458 6.53 -0.98 -9.98
C ARG A 458 6.18 -2.43 -10.29
N SER A 459 7.21 -3.27 -10.46
CA SER A 459 7.06 -4.71 -10.56
C SER A 459 6.88 -5.32 -9.16
N LEU A 460 5.75 -5.99 -8.91
CA LEU A 460 5.49 -6.71 -7.67
C LEU A 460 5.89 -8.19 -7.79
N ALA A 461 5.54 -8.83 -8.90
CA ALA A 461 5.85 -10.24 -9.13
C ALA A 461 5.81 -10.59 -10.62
N ARG A 462 6.49 -11.69 -10.97
CA ARG A 462 6.35 -12.35 -12.28
C ARG A 462 6.18 -13.83 -12.08
N PHE A 463 5.22 -14.43 -12.80
CA PHE A 463 5.01 -15.86 -12.82
C PHE A 463 4.45 -16.32 -14.17
N ASP A 464 4.62 -17.60 -14.49
CA ASP A 464 4.22 -18.16 -15.76
C ASP A 464 3.00 -19.09 -15.61
N LEU A 465 1.96 -18.86 -16.40
CA LEU A 465 0.91 -19.82 -16.64
C LEU A 465 1.33 -20.72 -17.81
N LYS A 466 1.62 -21.99 -17.51
CA LYS A 466 2.13 -22.98 -18.46
C LYS A 466 1.08 -24.03 -18.82
N GLY A 467 1.25 -24.65 -20.00
CA GLY A 467 0.39 -25.75 -20.46
C GLY A 467 -0.95 -25.29 -21.03
N ILE A 468 -0.99 -24.08 -21.56
CA ILE A 468 -2.10 -23.57 -22.37
C ILE A 468 -2.18 -24.43 -23.64
N PRO A 469 -3.36 -24.93 -24.03
CA PRO A 469 -3.52 -25.65 -25.29
C PRO A 469 -3.11 -24.76 -26.49
N PRO A 470 -2.29 -25.29 -27.42
CA PRO A 470 -1.89 -24.53 -28.60
C PRO A 470 -3.11 -24.26 -29.48
N MET A 471 -3.49 -22.98 -29.60
CA MET A 471 -4.63 -22.49 -30.38
C MET A 471 -4.22 -21.24 -31.16
N VAL A 472 -5.09 -20.79 -32.04
CA VAL A 472 -4.93 -19.50 -32.72
C VAL A 472 -4.92 -18.37 -31.67
N ALA A 473 -4.07 -17.37 -31.87
CA ALA A 473 -4.02 -16.18 -31.01
C ALA A 473 -5.43 -15.58 -30.85
N GLY A 474 -5.73 -15.10 -29.65
CA GLY A 474 -7.04 -14.55 -29.32
C GLY A 474 -8.09 -15.57 -28.88
N LEU A 475 -7.91 -16.89 -29.10
CA LEU A 475 -8.87 -17.93 -28.70
C LEU A 475 -8.73 -18.41 -27.25
N PRO A 476 -7.52 -18.60 -26.68
CA PRO A 476 -7.39 -18.97 -25.27
C PRO A 476 -7.98 -17.88 -24.37
N ARG A 477 -8.73 -18.28 -23.35
CA ARG A 477 -9.27 -17.37 -22.35
C ARG A 477 -8.52 -17.56 -21.05
N ILE A 478 -7.77 -16.54 -20.66
CA ILE A 478 -6.96 -16.50 -19.45
C ILE A 478 -7.64 -15.54 -18.49
N GLU A 479 -8.20 -16.11 -17.45
CA GLU A 479 -8.80 -15.37 -16.34
C GLU A 479 -7.67 -15.01 -15.35
N VAL A 480 -7.48 -13.73 -15.07
CA VAL A 480 -6.54 -13.24 -14.06
C VAL A 480 -7.35 -12.61 -12.95
N ARG A 481 -7.23 -13.19 -11.76
CA ARG A 481 -7.93 -12.73 -10.56
C ARG A 481 -6.95 -12.12 -9.58
N PHE A 482 -7.30 -10.96 -9.09
CA PHE A 482 -6.66 -10.25 -7.99
C PHE A 482 -7.55 -10.36 -6.76
N LEU A 483 -6.98 -10.71 -5.63
CA LEU A 483 -7.63 -10.74 -4.33
C LEU A 483 -6.76 -9.97 -3.35
N ILE A 484 -7.29 -8.88 -2.78
CA ILE A 484 -6.66 -8.18 -1.65
C ILE A 484 -7.45 -8.56 -0.41
N ASP A 485 -6.76 -9.08 0.60
CA ASP A 485 -7.37 -9.39 1.89
C ASP A 485 -7.61 -8.12 2.73
N ALA A 486 -8.29 -8.28 3.87
CA ALA A 486 -8.55 -7.18 4.80
C ALA A 486 -7.28 -6.58 5.44
N ASN A 487 -6.11 -7.19 5.25
CA ASN A 487 -4.81 -6.69 5.70
C ASN A 487 -4.05 -5.95 4.57
N GLY A 488 -4.63 -5.87 3.36
CA GLY A 488 -4.01 -5.30 2.18
C GLY A 488 -2.99 -6.24 1.51
N ILE A 489 -3.01 -7.54 1.78
CA ILE A 489 -2.11 -8.51 1.16
C ILE A 489 -2.71 -9.00 -0.14
N LEU A 490 -1.93 -8.92 -1.23
CA LEU A 490 -2.36 -9.24 -2.58
C LEU A 490 -2.06 -10.70 -2.94
N GLN A 491 -3.06 -11.41 -3.41
CA GLN A 491 -2.96 -12.71 -4.06
C GLN A 491 -3.38 -12.58 -5.53
N VAL A 492 -2.58 -13.11 -6.45
CA VAL A 492 -2.87 -13.09 -7.88
C VAL A 492 -2.90 -14.52 -8.41
N SER A 493 -3.98 -14.89 -9.07
CA SER A 493 -4.11 -16.17 -9.77
C SER A 493 -4.41 -15.96 -11.25
N ALA A 494 -3.90 -16.85 -12.09
CA ALA A 494 -4.18 -16.87 -13.52
C ALA A 494 -4.63 -18.28 -13.92
N ARG A 495 -5.77 -18.40 -14.62
CA ARG A 495 -6.36 -19.67 -15.02
C ARG A 495 -6.77 -19.64 -16.49
N GLU A 496 -6.37 -20.68 -17.24
CA GLU A 496 -6.90 -20.89 -18.59
C GLU A 496 -8.21 -21.69 -18.50
N GLN A 497 -9.32 -21.06 -18.94
CA GLN A 497 -10.69 -21.56 -18.70
C GLN A 497 -11.00 -22.91 -19.33
N ARG A 498 -10.42 -23.24 -20.50
CA ARG A 498 -10.73 -24.45 -21.24
C ARG A 498 -9.98 -25.68 -20.72
N SER A 499 -8.70 -25.53 -20.42
CA SER A 499 -7.85 -26.61 -19.89
C SER A 499 -7.90 -26.74 -18.38
N GLY A 500 -8.38 -25.69 -17.69
CA GLY A 500 -8.36 -25.60 -16.24
C GLY A 500 -6.95 -25.47 -15.64
N LYS A 501 -5.93 -25.21 -16.47
CA LYS A 501 -4.57 -24.94 -15.97
C LYS A 501 -4.55 -23.64 -15.21
N GLU A 502 -3.95 -23.67 -14.03
CA GLU A 502 -3.88 -22.55 -13.11
C GLU A 502 -2.47 -22.36 -12.59
N ALA A 503 -2.09 -21.12 -12.40
CA ALA A 503 -0.90 -20.69 -11.68
C ALA A 503 -1.29 -19.53 -10.77
N GLN A 504 -0.74 -19.51 -9.57
CA GLN A 504 -0.98 -18.44 -8.61
C GLN A 504 0.32 -17.97 -7.97
N VAL A 505 0.33 -16.75 -7.53
CA VAL A 505 1.38 -16.17 -6.71
C VAL A 505 0.72 -15.41 -5.58
N GLU A 506 1.19 -15.65 -4.37
CA GLU A 506 1.04 -14.71 -3.29
C GLU A 506 2.17 -13.71 -3.46
N VAL A 507 1.84 -12.45 -3.64
CA VAL A 507 2.86 -11.42 -3.73
C VAL A 507 3.40 -11.24 -2.32
N LYS A 508 4.53 -11.89 -2.07
CA LYS A 508 5.39 -11.57 -0.94
C LYS A 508 6.26 -10.42 -1.40
N PRO A 509 6.02 -9.23 -0.89
CA PRO A 509 6.76 -8.07 -1.34
C PRO A 509 8.22 -8.25 -0.93
N THR A 510 9.10 -8.28 -1.89
CA THR A 510 10.54 -8.35 -1.63
C THR A 510 11.10 -6.98 -1.22
N TYR A 511 10.45 -5.85 -1.65
CA TYR A 511 10.95 -4.49 -1.39
C TYR A 511 9.81 -3.48 -1.36
N GLY A 512 9.90 -2.48 -0.47
CA GLY A 512 8.97 -1.35 -0.41
C GLY A 512 9.23 -0.30 -1.50
N LEU A 513 8.18 0.41 -1.93
CA LEU A 513 8.35 1.74 -2.50
C LEU A 513 8.64 2.70 -1.34
N THR A 514 9.53 3.67 -1.55
CA THR A 514 9.58 4.84 -0.67
C THR A 514 8.33 5.70 -0.95
N ASP A 515 7.91 6.47 0.02
CA ASP A 515 6.71 7.31 -0.19
C ASP A 515 6.98 8.46 -1.14
N GLU A 516 8.22 8.98 -1.19
CA GLU A 516 8.63 9.87 -2.26
C GLU A 516 8.40 9.22 -3.62
N GLN A 517 8.63 7.91 -3.73
CA GLN A 517 8.34 7.18 -4.97
C GLN A 517 6.83 7.03 -5.19
N VAL A 518 6.03 6.77 -4.16
CA VAL A 518 4.56 6.71 -4.28
C VAL A 518 3.99 8.08 -4.63
N GLU A 519 4.39 9.13 -3.92
CA GLU A 519 3.99 10.51 -4.21
C GLU A 519 4.48 10.93 -5.60
N THR A 520 5.75 10.65 -5.91
CA THR A 520 6.32 10.88 -7.24
C THR A 520 5.53 10.10 -8.30
N MET A 521 5.22 8.82 -8.08
CA MET A 521 4.44 8.01 -9.03
C MET A 521 3.04 8.59 -9.26
N ILE A 522 2.41 9.14 -8.23
CA ILE A 522 1.09 9.79 -8.36
C ILE A 522 1.25 11.14 -9.08
N LEU A 523 2.19 11.98 -8.69
CA LEU A 523 2.46 13.27 -9.32
C LEU A 523 2.92 13.10 -10.76
N ASP A 524 3.86 12.19 -11.03
CA ASP A 524 4.33 11.84 -12.36
C ASP A 524 3.18 11.34 -13.26
N SER A 525 2.18 10.65 -12.69
CA SER A 525 1.01 10.21 -13.46
C SER A 525 0.13 11.38 -13.92
N PHE A 526 0.10 12.48 -13.15
CA PHE A 526 -0.61 13.70 -13.56
C PHE A 526 0.21 14.55 -14.53
N ASP A 527 1.50 14.73 -14.24
CA ASP A 527 2.41 15.54 -15.07
C ASP A 527 2.59 14.93 -16.47
N ASN A 528 2.56 13.61 -16.57
CA ASN A 528 2.72 12.89 -17.83
C ASN A 528 1.39 12.33 -18.39
N ALA A 529 0.23 12.70 -17.84
CA ALA A 529 -1.06 12.09 -18.22
C ALA A 529 -1.37 12.17 -19.72
N GLU A 530 -1.13 13.33 -20.37
CA GLU A 530 -1.36 13.50 -21.82
C GLU A 530 -0.38 12.68 -22.66
N GLU A 531 0.90 12.64 -22.23
CA GLU A 531 1.95 11.88 -22.92
C GLU A 531 1.69 10.37 -22.79
N ASP A 532 1.33 9.89 -21.60
CA ASP A 532 1.02 8.49 -21.31
C ASP A 532 -0.22 8.02 -22.08
N ILE A 533 -1.31 8.80 -22.09
CA ILE A 533 -2.51 8.50 -22.87
C ILE A 533 -2.18 8.41 -24.36
N THR A 534 -1.37 9.34 -24.87
CA THR A 534 -0.95 9.34 -26.26
C THR A 534 -0.08 8.13 -26.59
N ALA A 535 0.89 7.82 -25.73
CA ALA A 535 1.75 6.64 -25.88
C ALA A 535 0.94 5.33 -25.86
N ARG A 536 0.00 5.20 -24.93
CA ARG A 536 -0.94 4.07 -24.88
C ARG A 536 -1.77 3.93 -26.15
N GLN A 537 -2.35 5.02 -26.63
CA GLN A 537 -3.14 5.03 -27.88
C GLN A 537 -2.32 4.62 -29.10
N VAL A 538 -1.05 5.05 -29.17
CA VAL A 538 -0.13 4.62 -30.23
C VAL A 538 0.16 3.12 -30.14
N ILE A 539 0.42 2.60 -28.95
CA ILE A 539 0.71 1.18 -28.74
C ILE A 539 -0.52 0.32 -29.09
N GLU A 540 -1.70 0.70 -28.60
CA GLU A 540 -2.95 0.00 -28.90
C GLU A 540 -3.24 0.00 -30.40
N ALA A 541 -3.11 1.14 -31.07
CA ALA A 541 -3.32 1.25 -32.52
C ALA A 541 -2.29 0.41 -33.31
N LYS A 542 -1.04 0.34 -32.86
CA LYS A 542 0.00 -0.52 -33.47
C LYS A 542 -0.30 -2.00 -33.30
N ASN A 543 -0.76 -2.42 -32.13
CA ASN A 543 -1.15 -3.80 -31.86
C ASN A 543 -2.35 -4.23 -32.72
N GLU A 544 -3.37 -3.37 -32.80
CA GLU A 544 -4.54 -3.58 -33.67
C GLU A 544 -4.12 -3.69 -35.14
N ALA A 545 -3.30 -2.74 -35.63
CA ALA A 545 -2.79 -2.76 -37.00
C ALA A 545 -1.99 -4.04 -37.29
N GLY A 546 -1.14 -4.47 -36.35
CA GLY A 546 -0.37 -5.72 -36.45
C GLY A 546 -1.29 -6.93 -36.62
N THR A 547 -2.32 -7.04 -35.78
CA THR A 547 -3.30 -8.14 -35.84
C THR A 547 -4.01 -8.19 -37.19
N ILE A 548 -4.43 -7.04 -37.71
CA ILE A 548 -5.13 -6.93 -39.01
C ILE A 548 -4.18 -7.26 -40.17
N LEU A 549 -2.94 -6.74 -40.15
CA LEU A 549 -1.92 -7.05 -41.17
C LEU A 549 -1.59 -8.54 -41.22
N ASP A 550 -1.45 -9.19 -40.06
CA ASP A 550 -1.22 -10.64 -39.96
C ASP A 550 -2.41 -11.45 -40.47
N ALA A 551 -3.64 -11.02 -40.17
CA ALA A 551 -4.84 -11.65 -40.67
C ALA A 551 -4.92 -11.57 -42.21
N VAL A 552 -4.61 -10.42 -42.78
CA VAL A 552 -4.56 -10.24 -44.27
C VAL A 552 -3.48 -11.15 -44.87
N ALA A 553 -2.27 -11.16 -44.31
CA ALA A 553 -1.16 -11.98 -44.81
C ALA A 553 -1.48 -13.49 -44.75
N LYS A 554 -2.14 -13.96 -43.67
CA LYS A 554 -2.63 -15.34 -43.59
C LYS A 554 -3.73 -15.63 -44.59
N GLY A 555 -4.61 -14.67 -44.81
CA GLY A 555 -5.71 -14.77 -45.77
C GLY A 555 -5.21 -14.85 -47.23
N GLU A 556 -4.09 -14.20 -47.57
CA GLU A 556 -3.50 -14.27 -48.92
C GLU A 556 -3.15 -15.71 -49.34
N ALA A 557 -2.87 -16.61 -48.39
CA ALA A 557 -2.63 -18.03 -48.69
C ALA A 557 -3.92 -18.84 -48.86
N SER A 558 -5.10 -18.26 -48.68
CA SER A 558 -6.37 -18.97 -48.75
C SER A 558 -6.91 -19.02 -50.17
N PRO A 559 -7.74 -20.03 -50.54
CA PRO A 559 -8.42 -20.08 -51.83
C PRO A 559 -9.34 -18.87 -52.13
N ALA A 560 -9.77 -18.18 -51.10
CA ALA A 560 -10.60 -16.99 -51.21
C ALA A 560 -9.85 -15.80 -51.88
N TRP A 561 -8.53 -15.73 -51.65
CA TRP A 561 -7.67 -14.72 -52.28
C TRP A 561 -7.73 -14.75 -53.80
N GLY A 562 -7.68 -15.95 -54.41
CA GLY A 562 -7.75 -16.13 -55.84
C GLY A 562 -9.11 -15.78 -56.47
N GLN A 563 -10.15 -15.48 -55.68
CA GLN A 563 -11.49 -15.08 -56.16
C GLN A 563 -11.66 -13.56 -56.21
N LEU A 564 -10.69 -12.79 -55.76
CA LEU A 564 -10.69 -11.35 -55.85
C LEU A 564 -10.27 -10.88 -57.25
N SER A 565 -10.80 -9.73 -57.68
CA SER A 565 -10.38 -9.07 -58.91
C SER A 565 -9.00 -8.43 -58.78
N ALA A 566 -8.37 -8.13 -59.92
CA ALA A 566 -7.07 -7.43 -59.92
C ALA A 566 -7.12 -6.05 -59.23
N ASP A 567 -8.23 -5.34 -59.34
CA ASP A 567 -8.45 -4.03 -58.71
C ASP A 567 -8.57 -4.16 -57.17
N GLU A 568 -9.25 -5.21 -56.69
CA GLU A 568 -9.36 -5.49 -55.25
C GLU A 568 -8.01 -5.88 -54.65
N HIS A 569 -7.21 -6.71 -55.35
CA HIS A 569 -5.83 -7.02 -54.94
C HIS A 569 -4.98 -5.75 -54.85
N ALA A 570 -5.07 -4.87 -55.84
CA ALA A 570 -4.29 -3.63 -55.85
C ALA A 570 -4.73 -2.69 -54.72
N ALA A 571 -6.04 -2.61 -54.43
CA ALA A 571 -6.57 -1.79 -53.34
C ALA A 571 -6.11 -2.31 -51.96
N ILE A 572 -6.16 -3.62 -51.74
CA ILE A 572 -5.69 -4.23 -50.49
C ILE A 572 -4.17 -4.00 -50.33
N ALA A 573 -3.39 -4.27 -51.39
CA ALA A 573 -1.94 -4.08 -51.35
C ALA A 573 -1.55 -2.61 -51.06
N ALA A 574 -2.22 -1.65 -51.67
CA ALA A 574 -2.02 -0.24 -51.39
C ALA A 574 -2.34 0.13 -49.94
N ALA A 575 -3.50 -0.34 -49.43
CA ALA A 575 -3.89 -0.09 -48.03
C ALA A 575 -2.93 -0.74 -47.01
N VAL A 576 -2.39 -1.93 -47.30
CA VAL A 576 -1.37 -2.60 -46.48
C VAL A 576 -0.07 -1.75 -46.42
N VAL A 577 0.39 -1.25 -47.58
CA VAL A 577 1.58 -0.39 -47.65
C VAL A 577 1.37 0.90 -46.84
N GLU A 578 0.21 1.52 -47.02
CA GLU A 578 -0.14 2.75 -46.31
C GLU A 578 -0.23 2.55 -44.81
N LEU A 579 -0.88 1.46 -44.35
CA LEU A 579 -0.97 1.15 -42.94
C LEU A 579 0.41 0.84 -42.32
N LYS A 580 1.27 0.09 -43.02
CA LYS A 580 2.65 -0.14 -42.57
C LYS A 580 3.46 1.17 -42.43
N ALA A 581 3.28 2.10 -43.36
CA ALA A 581 3.89 3.41 -43.28
C ALA A 581 3.34 4.24 -42.10
N ALA A 582 2.04 4.19 -41.85
CA ALA A 582 1.40 4.84 -40.71
C ALA A 582 1.92 4.29 -39.38
N VAL A 583 2.07 2.98 -39.25
CA VAL A 583 2.64 2.30 -38.07
C VAL A 583 4.08 2.76 -37.81
N ALA A 584 4.89 2.90 -38.87
CA ALA A 584 6.26 3.41 -38.77
C ALA A 584 6.29 4.88 -38.35
N GLY A 585 5.33 5.69 -38.78
CA GLY A 585 5.20 7.11 -38.44
C GLY A 585 4.79 7.38 -36.98
N GLY A 586 4.11 6.44 -36.33
CA GLY A 586 3.83 6.49 -34.89
C GLY A 586 2.72 7.45 -34.45
N ASP A 587 1.93 8.00 -35.37
CA ASP A 587 0.74 8.81 -35.04
C ASP A 587 -0.51 7.90 -34.99
N TYR A 588 -1.14 7.78 -33.80
CA TYR A 588 -2.29 6.90 -33.59
C TYR A 588 -3.51 7.24 -34.47
N LYS A 589 -3.71 8.54 -34.79
CA LYS A 589 -4.83 8.97 -35.66
C LYS A 589 -4.61 8.52 -37.08
N VAL A 590 -3.38 8.61 -37.56
CA VAL A 590 -2.99 8.17 -38.91
C VAL A 590 -3.06 6.64 -39.00
N ILE A 591 -2.64 5.93 -37.94
CA ILE A 591 -2.73 4.47 -37.87
C ILE A 591 -4.18 4.02 -37.90
N ARG A 592 -5.07 4.59 -37.06
CA ARG A 592 -6.52 4.26 -37.08
C ARG A 592 -7.19 4.53 -38.42
N ALA A 593 -6.88 5.67 -39.04
CA ALA A 593 -7.36 5.95 -40.37
C ALA A 593 -6.85 4.93 -41.41
N GLY A 594 -5.63 4.43 -41.25
CA GLY A 594 -5.08 3.34 -42.08
C GLY A 594 -5.78 2.01 -41.84
N ILE A 595 -6.11 1.68 -40.59
CA ILE A 595 -6.91 0.49 -40.22
C ILE A 595 -8.27 0.53 -40.90
N GLU A 596 -9.01 1.64 -40.78
CA GLU A 596 -10.31 1.81 -41.38
C GLU A 596 -10.26 1.65 -42.92
N ARG A 597 -9.20 2.17 -43.56
CA ARG A 597 -9.03 2.01 -45.03
C ARG A 597 -8.77 0.56 -45.42
N LEU A 598 -7.93 -0.14 -44.66
CA LEU A 598 -7.64 -1.56 -44.90
C LEU A 598 -8.88 -2.42 -44.64
N ASP A 599 -9.62 -2.17 -43.57
CA ASP A 599 -10.88 -2.86 -43.27
C ASP A 599 -11.89 -2.70 -44.42
N LYS A 600 -12.02 -1.48 -44.93
CA LYS A 600 -12.87 -1.21 -46.09
C LYS A 600 -12.41 -1.95 -47.35
N ALA A 601 -11.11 -2.00 -47.61
CA ALA A 601 -10.52 -2.67 -48.76
C ALA A 601 -10.67 -4.20 -48.68
N THR A 602 -10.60 -4.76 -47.46
CA THR A 602 -10.66 -6.23 -47.20
C THR A 602 -12.08 -6.75 -47.00
N ARG A 603 -13.10 -5.92 -46.95
CA ARG A 603 -14.51 -6.33 -46.67
C ARG A 603 -15.00 -7.45 -47.60
N ARG A 604 -14.80 -7.29 -48.91
CA ARG A 604 -15.18 -8.32 -49.88
C ARG A 604 -14.40 -9.60 -49.71
N PHE A 605 -13.14 -9.49 -49.39
CA PHE A 605 -12.26 -10.62 -49.10
C PHE A 605 -12.74 -11.40 -47.86
N ALA A 606 -13.09 -10.71 -46.78
CA ALA A 606 -13.66 -11.34 -45.58
C ALA A 606 -14.97 -12.06 -45.85
N GLU A 607 -15.89 -11.46 -46.69
CA GLU A 607 -17.13 -12.11 -47.14
C GLU A 607 -16.83 -13.45 -47.85
N ILE A 608 -15.90 -13.45 -48.82
CA ILE A 608 -15.53 -14.65 -49.58
C ILE A 608 -14.89 -15.70 -48.66
N MET A 609 -14.02 -15.30 -47.73
CA MET A 609 -13.45 -16.21 -46.74
C MET A 609 -14.54 -16.88 -45.90
N MET A 610 -15.50 -16.11 -45.44
CA MET A 610 -16.59 -16.61 -44.61
C MET A 610 -17.50 -17.58 -45.41
N ASP A 611 -17.87 -17.25 -46.65
CA ASP A 611 -18.62 -18.13 -47.54
C ASP A 611 -17.86 -19.42 -47.86
N THR A 612 -16.57 -19.33 -48.09
CA THR A 612 -15.68 -20.50 -48.34
C THR A 612 -15.60 -21.40 -47.10
N ALA A 613 -15.47 -20.82 -45.90
CA ALA A 613 -15.43 -21.56 -44.66
C ALA A 613 -16.76 -22.24 -44.34
N VAL A 614 -17.89 -21.54 -44.56
CA VAL A 614 -19.25 -22.07 -44.37
C VAL A 614 -19.51 -23.20 -45.38
N THR A 615 -19.19 -22.99 -46.67
CA THR A 615 -19.34 -24.02 -47.71
C THR A 615 -18.49 -25.25 -47.45
N GLY A 616 -17.25 -25.06 -46.98
CA GLY A 616 -16.35 -26.17 -46.58
C GLY A 616 -16.86 -26.93 -45.35
N ALA A 617 -17.45 -26.25 -44.39
CA ALA A 617 -18.03 -26.86 -43.19
C ALA A 617 -19.32 -27.63 -43.45
N LEU A 618 -20.11 -27.17 -44.44
CA LEU A 618 -21.40 -27.75 -44.84
C LEU A 618 -21.26 -28.82 -45.93
N GLY A 619 -20.17 -28.83 -46.67
CA GLY A 619 -19.92 -29.78 -47.76
C GLY A 619 -19.96 -31.23 -47.30
N GLY A 620 -21.04 -31.97 -47.66
CA GLY A 620 -21.21 -33.40 -47.37
C GLY A 620 -21.95 -33.78 -46.09
N LYS A 621 -22.56 -32.82 -45.38
CA LYS A 621 -23.37 -33.05 -44.17
C LYS A 621 -24.85 -32.77 -44.36
N THR A 622 -25.73 -33.61 -43.77
CA THR A 622 -27.16 -33.34 -43.73
C THR A 622 -27.43 -32.11 -42.84
N MET A 623 -28.52 -31.38 -43.11
CA MET A 623 -28.86 -30.12 -42.37
C MET A 623 -28.88 -30.30 -40.84
N ALA A 624 -29.24 -31.47 -40.30
CA ALA A 624 -29.23 -31.78 -38.89
C ALA A 624 -27.80 -31.93 -38.32
N ALA A 625 -26.89 -32.59 -39.05
CA ALA A 625 -25.49 -32.73 -38.65
C ALA A 625 -24.67 -31.46 -38.83
N ALA A 626 -25.12 -30.52 -39.67
CA ALA A 626 -24.55 -29.19 -39.83
C ALA A 626 -24.93 -28.26 -38.67
N GLY A 627 -26.15 -28.36 -38.12
CA GLY A 627 -26.61 -27.63 -36.94
C GLY A 627 -25.78 -27.98 -35.69
N GLU A 628 -25.59 -29.28 -35.39
CA GLU A 628 -24.77 -29.73 -34.28
C GLU A 628 -23.28 -29.36 -34.41
N GLY A 629 -22.78 -29.32 -35.67
CA GLY A 629 -21.39 -28.91 -35.93
C GLY A 629 -21.18 -27.40 -35.82
N LEU A 630 -22.18 -26.59 -36.15
CA LEU A 630 -22.19 -25.14 -35.97
C LEU A 630 -22.31 -24.76 -34.49
N GLU A 631 -23.18 -25.39 -33.70
CA GLU A 631 -23.29 -25.16 -32.27
C GLU A 631 -21.99 -25.54 -31.51
N LYS A 632 -21.28 -26.60 -31.93
CA LYS A 632 -20.00 -27.00 -31.36
C LYS A 632 -18.83 -26.08 -31.74
N ASN A 633 -18.85 -25.46 -32.92
CA ASN A 633 -17.78 -24.59 -33.42
C ASN A 633 -18.05 -23.10 -33.26
N MET A 634 -19.32 -22.70 -33.14
CA MET A 634 -19.74 -21.33 -32.83
C MET A 634 -19.95 -21.17 -31.32
N GLY A 635 -19.00 -21.58 -30.51
CA GLY A 635 -18.90 -21.06 -29.16
C GLY A 635 -18.69 -19.54 -29.25
N ALA A 636 -19.75 -18.77 -29.04
CA ALA A 636 -19.85 -17.31 -28.99
C ALA A 636 -19.05 -16.57 -30.08
N ALA A 637 -19.74 -15.87 -30.94
CA ALA A 637 -19.14 -14.89 -31.85
C ALA A 637 -18.15 -14.01 -31.09
N PRO A 638 -16.98 -13.67 -31.65
CA PRO A 638 -16.09 -12.71 -31.04
C PRO A 638 -16.90 -11.41 -30.89
N SER A 639 -17.25 -11.07 -29.67
CA SER A 639 -17.64 -9.71 -29.34
C SER A 639 -16.46 -8.85 -29.76
N ALA A 640 -16.75 -7.85 -30.62
CA ALA A 640 -15.78 -6.83 -30.97
C ALA A 640 -15.07 -6.36 -29.70
N PRO A 641 -13.79 -6.02 -29.75
CA PRO A 641 -13.10 -5.46 -28.61
C PRO A 641 -13.84 -4.17 -28.25
N HIS A 642 -14.64 -4.24 -27.20
CA HIS A 642 -15.29 -3.07 -26.64
C HIS A 642 -14.20 -2.19 -26.06
N GLY A 643 -14.00 -1.04 -26.68
CA GLY A 643 -13.40 0.09 -26.00
C GLY A 643 -14.16 0.32 -24.71
N PHE A 644 -13.43 0.39 -23.60
CA PHE A 644 -13.87 0.89 -22.30
C PHE A 644 -15.27 0.47 -21.84
N ALA A 645 -15.49 -0.81 -21.51
CA ALA A 645 -16.54 -1.16 -20.59
C ALA A 645 -16.10 -0.65 -19.21
N LYS A 646 -16.91 0.23 -18.61
CA LYS A 646 -16.83 0.50 -17.17
C LYS A 646 -16.80 -0.86 -16.47
N ALA A 647 -15.75 -1.09 -15.67
CA ALA A 647 -15.76 -2.19 -14.74
C ALA A 647 -17.01 -2.01 -13.87
N GLU A 648 -18.02 -2.83 -14.07
CA GLU A 648 -19.03 -3.06 -13.06
C GLU A 648 -18.29 -3.81 -11.95
N VAL A 649 -17.94 -3.08 -10.92
CA VAL A 649 -17.61 -3.66 -9.63
C VAL A 649 -18.91 -4.35 -9.21
N SER A 650 -19.00 -5.67 -9.39
CA SER A 650 -20.02 -6.44 -8.72
C SER A 650 -19.69 -6.31 -7.23
N GLU A 651 -20.49 -5.55 -6.50
CA GLU A 651 -20.62 -5.69 -5.07
C GLU A 651 -21.01 -7.15 -4.83
N ALA A 652 -20.01 -8.00 -4.58
CA ALA A 652 -20.26 -9.27 -3.95
C ALA A 652 -20.85 -8.90 -2.60
N GLY A 653 -22.14 -9.20 -2.41
CA GLY A 653 -22.83 -8.93 -1.16
C GLY A 653 -22.03 -9.52 0.00
N ALA A 654 -22.02 -8.84 1.14
CA ALA A 654 -21.34 -9.26 2.35
C ALA A 654 -21.67 -10.71 2.76
N ASP A 655 -22.77 -11.25 2.27
CA ASP A 655 -23.25 -12.61 2.54
C ASP A 655 -22.39 -13.72 1.90
N ASP A 656 -21.82 -13.50 0.69
CA ASP A 656 -21.00 -14.53 0.03
C ASP A 656 -19.59 -14.68 0.65
N VAL A 657 -19.12 -13.67 1.39
CA VAL A 657 -17.80 -13.71 2.04
C VAL A 657 -17.87 -14.41 3.41
N ILE A 658 -19.05 -14.40 4.05
CA ILE A 658 -19.27 -15.05 5.36
C ILE A 658 -19.38 -16.58 5.17
N GLU A 659 -20.01 -17.05 4.09
CA GLU A 659 -20.19 -18.50 3.83
C GLU A 659 -18.89 -19.23 3.45
N ALA A 660 -17.86 -18.51 2.95
CA ALA A 660 -16.55 -19.10 2.65
C ALA A 660 -15.63 -19.25 3.88
N ALA A 661 -15.94 -18.56 4.99
CA ALA A 661 -15.16 -18.62 6.23
C ALA A 661 -15.66 -19.69 7.22
N GLU A 662 -16.86 -20.26 7.02
CA GLU A 662 -17.48 -21.25 7.93
C GLU A 662 -17.33 -22.72 7.49
N LYS A 663 -16.63 -23.02 6.40
CA LYS A 663 -16.36 -24.43 6.03
C LYS A 663 -15.03 -24.90 6.61
N ASP A 664 -15.09 -25.44 7.82
CA ASP A 664 -14.06 -26.29 8.40
C ASP A 664 -13.82 -27.55 7.53
N PRO A 665 -12.57 -28.00 7.38
CA PRO A 665 -12.27 -29.25 6.70
C PRO A 665 -12.75 -30.44 7.55
N GLU A 666 -13.63 -31.24 6.98
CA GLU A 666 -14.11 -32.52 7.54
C GLU A 666 -12.94 -33.40 7.99
N THR A 667 -12.91 -33.74 9.24
CA THR A 667 -12.07 -34.81 9.82
C THR A 667 -12.49 -36.17 9.24
N PRO A 668 -11.54 -37.03 8.82
CA PRO A 668 -11.86 -38.39 8.39
C PRO A 668 -12.34 -39.22 9.59
N GLY A 669 -13.51 -39.82 9.44
CA GLY A 669 -14.10 -40.67 10.43
C GLY A 669 -13.26 -41.90 10.75
N GLU A 670 -13.08 -42.18 12.03
CA GLU A 670 -12.62 -43.47 12.55
C GLU A 670 -13.65 -44.55 12.24
N SER A 671 -13.21 -45.56 11.53
CA SER A 671 -13.95 -46.83 11.39
C SER A 671 -13.79 -47.62 12.67
N THR A 672 -14.90 -47.89 13.37
CA THR A 672 -14.98 -48.89 14.41
C THR A 672 -15.15 -50.29 13.74
N GLU A 673 -14.19 -51.15 13.95
CA GLU A 673 -14.41 -52.63 13.95
C GLU A 673 -14.06 -53.14 15.33
N ASP A 674 -15.04 -53.94 15.87
CA ASP A 674 -15.06 -54.82 17.03
C ASP A 674 -14.71 -54.30 18.43
#